data_0c4e87697dd5b38cc70ea92a52ee667b
#
_entry.id   0c4e87697dd5b38cc70ea92a52ee667b
#
_cell.length_a   1.000
_cell.length_b   1.000
_cell.length_c   1.000
_cell.angle_alpha   90.00
_cell.angle_beta   90.00
_cell.angle_gamma   90.00
#
_symmetry.space_group_name_H-M   'P 1'
#
loop_
_entity.id
_entity.type
_entity.pdbx_description
1 polymer ?
#
loop_
_entity_poly.entity_id
_entity_poly.type
_entity_poly.pdbx_seq_one_letter_code
_entity_poly.pdbx_strand_id
1 'polypeptide(L)'
;MAEPDNFDTRDRQHIPIDVFRETAAYTFPSRNQERKPLRGDYAAHAAHLLDQLAVALGDVPLPADDPRLAVQGLKSGTIVEITTLPPAEDSRTKAVKVPTALEFPTQDVVVLRSERNDDRTESALLFVPDDARAFLQGRISEYGRDPGNQRRPDVERFEVVEEVRAIDTGSLFTGAVDLTAPDIVWWELWVRQPVALADRLVNAARSANIDVHDDRLIFPDTTVLFLHGAAATVALFATRVPGAITEIRRATGTIEPFLDRGETGRGQHDWVAELSQRVSAPAQDSPVVCTLDTGVAAAHPLIAPGLRGAWAYDAAWGSDDHQPNGGHGTPLAGLVLYGDLEPLMNDARPVTLTHGAESMKLLPPHGFPPTKPPSYGVVTQGAVSAVEIERPGALRSFCIATSATDFPPSRPSTWSGALDQIIAGAMPGEVDDKVAAAERPKRLMVVATGNVSGGMAVDVLPSQPLEDPSQSWNALTIGGFTRKEQPPAPPPVLQAAVPANHRSPFSRGSQSLPDDLTPIKPEVLFEAGNMMSDATGFCGWDPSVSLLSAGSDVTGEPLIPFWATSAAVGMAGNFVGRLQAARPDIWPETHRALIVDSARWPEPIRKKFIGTGAHWKTGKAATKAKKQAMLREFGYGVPDIDRAILSARNDATLVAQAEIQPFAIGADGRTGVFNEMHFYDLPWPKTALEQLENEIITMKVTLSYFIEPNLTGKAATRPDTYRSFGLRFDMKKRTETSARFRSRISASQAKDGTEADGETSCWLLGPKAIQAGSLHCDLWRGRAIDLAGHDAIAVYPVGGWWKSHVGQKRVADKARYALVISISAPGQKVDLYSEITTLVDAKEIEVLLG
;
A
#
# COMPACT_ATOMS: atom_id res chain seq x y z
N MET A 1 -7.11 1.97 34.17
CA MET A 1 -5.68 1.97 33.84
C MET A 1 -5.59 2.63 32.50
N ALA A 2 -4.68 3.58 32.28
CA ALA A 2 -4.47 4.16 30.95
C ALA A 2 -3.96 3.05 30.02
N GLU A 3 -4.50 2.95 28.82
CA GLU A 3 -3.95 2.07 27.78
C GLU A 3 -2.47 2.41 27.58
N PRO A 4 -1.60 1.42 27.34
CA PRO A 4 -0.21 1.70 27.05
C PRO A 4 -0.13 2.60 25.81
N ASP A 5 0.63 3.69 25.90
CA ASP A 5 0.86 4.66 24.81
C ASP A 5 1.39 3.91 23.57
N ASN A 6 0.49 3.62 22.62
CA ASN A 6 0.86 3.00 21.36
C ASN A 6 1.28 4.09 20.37
N PHE A 7 2.57 4.22 20.11
CA PHE A 7 3.16 5.23 19.24
C PHE A 7 2.82 5.00 17.76
N ASP A 8 2.46 3.78 17.36
CA ASP A 8 2.06 3.42 15.99
C ASP A 8 0.58 3.72 15.68
N THR A 9 -0.21 4.11 16.70
CA THR A 9 -1.62 4.46 16.51
C THR A 9 -1.79 5.72 15.67
N ARG A 10 -2.59 5.63 14.62
CA ARG A 10 -2.88 6.73 13.69
C ARG A 10 -4.09 7.51 14.15
N ASP A 11 -3.85 8.50 14.98
CA ASP A 11 -4.86 9.38 15.61
C ASP A 11 -4.55 10.88 15.46
N ARG A 12 -3.50 11.22 14.67
CA ARG A 12 -3.03 12.59 14.46
C ARG A 12 -3.34 13.07 13.05
N GLN A 13 -3.74 14.33 12.93
CA GLN A 13 -3.87 14.98 11.62
C GLN A 13 -2.50 15.16 10.96
N HIS A 14 -2.47 15.23 9.64
CA HIS A 14 -1.26 15.62 8.92
C HIS A 14 -0.90 17.08 9.23
N ILE A 15 0.38 17.38 9.29
CA ILE A 15 0.88 18.69 9.73
C ILE A 15 1.09 19.60 8.53
N PRO A 16 0.42 20.76 8.43
CA PRO A 16 0.68 21.74 7.40
C PRO A 16 2.05 22.40 7.62
N ILE A 17 2.82 22.59 6.55
CA ILE A 17 4.16 23.20 6.61
C ILE A 17 4.32 24.40 5.67
N ASP A 18 3.21 24.98 5.20
CA ASP A 18 3.24 26.11 4.26
C ASP A 18 3.97 27.33 4.83
N VAL A 19 3.89 27.55 6.13
CA VAL A 19 4.57 28.65 6.87
C VAL A 19 6.11 28.55 6.85
N PHE A 20 6.67 27.38 6.51
CA PHE A 20 8.11 27.18 6.39
C PHE A 20 8.64 27.40 4.97
N ARG A 21 7.78 27.82 4.02
CA ARG A 21 8.14 28.04 2.63
C ARG A 21 8.95 29.31 2.43
N GLU A 22 10.05 29.23 1.68
CA GLU A 22 10.82 30.38 1.18
C GLU A 22 11.24 30.16 -0.28
N THR A 23 11.37 31.25 -1.04
CA THR A 23 11.59 31.21 -2.51
C THR A 23 12.98 31.71 -2.89
N ALA A 24 13.73 31.07 -3.76
CA ALA A 24 15.02 31.51 -4.32
C ALA A 24 15.52 30.70 -5.55
N ALA A 25 16.67 30.99 -6.10
CA ALA A 25 17.26 30.53 -7.36
C ALA A 25 18.31 29.36 -7.25
N TYR A 26 18.56 28.47 -8.18
CA TYR A 26 18.98 27.03 -8.18
C TYR A 26 20.36 26.51 -8.67
N THR A 27 21.12 25.57 -8.01
CA THR A 27 22.22 24.66 -8.48
C THR A 27 22.71 23.48 -7.55
N PHE A 28 23.42 22.45 -7.90
CA PHE A 28 23.61 21.03 -7.52
C PHE A 28 24.92 20.50 -6.81
N PRO A 29 25.10 19.37 -5.98
CA PRO A 29 26.23 18.86 -5.16
C PRO A 29 26.66 17.39 -5.03
N SER A 30 27.46 17.02 -3.89
CA SER A 30 27.93 15.62 -3.56
C SER A 30 28.53 15.28 -2.15
N ARG A 31 28.67 14.09 -1.64
CA ARG A 31 28.89 12.79 -0.92
C ARG A 31 29.77 12.59 0.36
N ASN A 32 29.73 11.59 1.30
CA ASN A 32 29.89 10.14 1.73
C ASN A 32 30.39 9.89 3.20
N GLN A 33 30.46 8.77 3.98
CA GLN A 33 30.12 7.46 4.50
C GLN A 33 30.84 6.87 5.78
N GLU A 34 30.37 5.82 6.56
CA GLU A 34 30.74 4.48 7.18
C GLU A 34 31.02 4.20 8.69
N ARG A 35 31.04 3.03 9.36
CA ARG A 35 30.53 1.83 10.05
C ARG A 35 31.31 1.07 11.21
N LYS A 36 30.82 0.12 12.25
CA LYS A 36 31.02 -1.31 12.71
C LYS A 36 30.98 -1.81 14.20
N PRO A 37 31.30 -3.15 14.70
CA PRO A 37 30.45 -4.23 15.24
C PRO A 37 30.82 -4.98 16.60
N LEU A 38 30.18 -6.03 17.11
CA LEU A 38 30.02 -7.41 17.70
C LEU A 38 30.57 -7.85 19.10
N ARG A 39 30.10 -9.02 19.68
CA ARG A 39 30.12 -9.57 21.05
C ARG A 39 31.37 -10.31 21.54
N GLY A 40 31.51 -10.53 22.94
CA GLY A 40 32.66 -11.18 23.55
C GLY A 40 32.50 -12.00 24.83
N ASP A 41 31.37 -12.00 25.56
CA ASP A 41 31.23 -12.73 26.83
C ASP A 41 30.07 -13.73 26.81
N TYR A 42 30.40 -15.02 26.70
CA TYR A 42 29.44 -16.13 26.66
C TYR A 42 28.85 -16.43 28.04
N ALA A 43 29.58 -16.17 29.13
CA ALA A 43 29.10 -16.42 30.50
C ALA A 43 28.04 -15.39 30.87
N ALA A 44 28.29 -14.12 30.57
CA ALA A 44 27.29 -13.05 30.74
C ALA A 44 26.05 -13.28 29.89
N HIS A 45 26.23 -13.68 28.63
CA HIS A 45 25.13 -13.99 27.74
C HIS A 45 24.29 -15.18 28.22
N ALA A 46 24.90 -16.27 28.64
CA ALA A 46 24.20 -17.41 29.22
C ALA A 46 23.42 -17.05 30.50
N ALA A 47 24.01 -16.24 31.35
CA ALA A 47 23.32 -15.73 32.55
C ALA A 47 22.09 -14.90 32.17
N HIS A 48 22.24 -14.01 31.20
CA HIS A 48 21.12 -13.20 30.66
C HIS A 48 19.98 -14.07 30.12
N LEU A 49 20.30 -15.07 29.30
CA LEU A 49 19.28 -16.00 28.76
C LEU A 49 18.59 -16.82 29.86
N LEU A 50 19.34 -17.23 30.91
CA LEU A 50 18.77 -17.97 32.04
C LEU A 50 17.81 -17.10 32.86
N ASP A 51 18.18 -15.85 33.13
CA ASP A 51 17.30 -14.90 33.81
C ASP A 51 16.02 -14.64 33.02
N GLN A 52 16.13 -14.37 31.76
CA GLN A 52 14.96 -14.17 30.87
C GLN A 52 14.08 -15.43 30.77
N LEU A 53 14.70 -16.60 30.62
CA LEU A 53 13.98 -17.88 30.56
C LEU A 53 13.26 -18.17 31.88
N ALA A 54 13.86 -17.90 33.04
CA ALA A 54 13.22 -18.06 34.33
C ALA A 54 11.96 -17.18 34.45
N VAL A 55 12.06 -15.93 34.04
CA VAL A 55 10.91 -15.01 34.02
C VAL A 55 9.83 -15.49 33.02
N ALA A 56 10.21 -15.90 31.81
CA ALA A 56 9.29 -16.32 30.78
C ALA A 56 8.54 -17.62 31.10
N LEU A 57 9.20 -18.57 31.76
CA LEU A 57 8.61 -19.85 32.20
C LEU A 57 7.72 -19.71 33.46
N GLY A 58 7.91 -18.64 34.26
CA GLY A 58 7.20 -18.43 35.53
C GLY A 58 7.55 -19.47 36.61
N ASP A 59 7.17 -19.18 37.87
CA ASP A 59 7.51 -20.00 39.04
C ASP A 59 6.62 -21.24 39.20
N VAL A 60 5.47 -21.29 38.54
CA VAL A 60 4.49 -22.38 38.74
C VAL A 60 4.04 -22.94 37.36
N PRO A 61 4.14 -24.27 37.17
CA PRO A 61 3.49 -24.91 36.03
C PRO A 61 1.99 -24.61 36.04
N LEU A 62 1.41 -24.32 34.89
CA LEU A 62 -0.05 -24.14 34.80
C LEU A 62 -0.74 -25.44 35.27
N PRO A 63 -1.80 -25.34 36.09
CA PRO A 63 -2.48 -26.55 36.61
C PRO A 63 -2.99 -27.37 35.43
N ALA A 64 -2.49 -28.61 35.32
CA ALA A 64 -2.95 -29.58 34.30
C ALA A 64 -4.40 -30.03 34.46
N ASP A 65 -5.13 -29.48 35.41
CA ASP A 65 -6.33 -30.08 36.01
C ASP A 65 -7.63 -29.41 35.64
N ASP A 66 -7.85 -29.03 34.35
CA ASP A 66 -9.23 -29.04 33.87
C ASP A 66 -9.49 -30.41 33.19
N PRO A 67 -10.20 -31.36 33.84
CA PRO A 67 -10.43 -32.69 33.28
C PRO A 67 -11.23 -32.68 31.98
N ARG A 68 -11.87 -31.57 31.62
CA ARG A 68 -12.63 -31.37 30.39
C ARG A 68 -11.75 -31.14 29.16
N LEU A 69 -10.46 -30.75 29.35
CA LEU A 69 -9.53 -30.41 28.29
C LEU A 69 -8.21 -31.21 28.33
N ALA A 70 -8.09 -32.23 29.20
CA ALA A 70 -6.97 -33.15 29.22
C ALA A 70 -6.92 -33.99 27.95
N VAL A 71 -6.16 -33.51 26.93
CA VAL A 71 -5.92 -34.31 25.73
C VAL A 71 -4.82 -35.31 26.02
N GLN A 72 -5.17 -36.59 26.06
CA GLN A 72 -4.23 -37.69 26.35
C GLN A 72 -3.02 -37.65 25.43
N GLY A 73 -1.81 -37.67 26.01
CA GLY A 73 -0.54 -37.72 25.29
C GLY A 73 0.04 -36.35 24.94
N LEU A 74 -0.53 -35.23 25.42
CA LEU A 74 0.14 -33.93 25.45
C LEU A 74 0.91 -33.76 26.76
N LYS A 75 2.10 -33.15 26.67
CA LYS A 75 2.87 -32.71 27.84
C LYS A 75 2.37 -31.33 28.25
N SER A 76 2.28 -31.11 29.57
CA SER A 76 2.17 -29.75 30.09
C SER A 76 3.46 -28.98 29.82
N GLY A 77 3.37 -27.69 29.64
CA GLY A 77 4.52 -26.84 29.37
C GLY A 77 4.14 -25.41 29.04
N THR A 78 5.14 -24.62 28.76
CA THR A 78 5.00 -23.19 28.43
C THR A 78 5.54 -22.92 27.04
N ILE A 79 4.91 -22.01 26.33
CA ILE A 79 5.44 -21.47 25.07
C ILE A 79 6.15 -20.16 25.41
N VAL A 80 7.38 -20.03 24.93
CA VAL A 80 8.16 -18.79 25.03
C VAL A 80 8.49 -18.28 23.65
N GLU A 81 8.59 -16.98 23.50
CA GLU A 81 9.09 -16.37 22.28
C GLU A 81 10.58 -16.10 22.42
N ILE A 82 11.34 -16.47 21.42
CA ILE A 82 12.75 -16.16 21.29
C ILE A 82 12.95 -15.24 20.09
N THR A 83 13.88 -14.28 20.22
CA THR A 83 14.25 -13.39 19.13
C THR A 83 15.76 -13.45 18.88
N THR A 84 16.17 -13.50 17.64
CA THR A 84 17.59 -13.51 17.27
C THR A 84 18.16 -12.11 17.26
N LEU A 85 19.48 -12.00 17.41
CA LEU A 85 20.17 -10.73 17.27
C LEU A 85 20.04 -10.17 15.84
N PRO A 86 20.03 -8.84 15.69
CA PRO A 86 20.03 -8.23 14.38
C PRO A 86 21.36 -8.52 13.65
N PRO A 87 21.35 -8.69 12.31
CA PRO A 87 22.58 -8.88 11.56
C PRO A 87 23.46 -7.63 11.65
N ALA A 88 24.78 -7.82 11.72
CA ALA A 88 25.74 -6.72 11.71
C ALA A 88 25.48 -5.82 10.48
N GLU A 89 25.60 -4.49 10.66
CA GLU A 89 25.29 -3.48 9.61
C GLU A 89 26.06 -3.68 8.31
N ASP A 90 27.29 -4.24 8.34
CA ASP A 90 28.12 -4.57 7.19
C ASP A 90 27.85 -5.91 6.53
N SER A 91 27.01 -6.68 7.16
CA SER A 91 26.81 -8.04 6.73
C SER A 91 26.04 -8.05 5.40
N ARG A 92 26.67 -8.57 4.37
CA ARG A 92 25.98 -9.03 3.15
C ARG A 92 25.11 -10.26 3.44
N THR A 93 25.10 -10.73 4.69
CA THR A 93 24.34 -11.87 5.13
C THR A 93 22.87 -11.56 5.25
N LYS A 94 22.09 -12.55 4.94
CA LYS A 94 20.64 -12.64 5.19
C LYS A 94 20.37 -12.46 6.70
N ALA A 95 19.09 -12.25 7.06
CA ALA A 95 18.68 -12.26 8.47
C ALA A 95 19.37 -13.38 9.27
N VAL A 96 19.70 -13.10 10.52
CA VAL A 96 20.16 -14.13 11.43
C VAL A 96 18.97 -15.04 11.70
N LYS A 97 19.10 -16.30 11.32
CA LYS A 97 18.01 -17.27 11.43
C LYS A 97 17.93 -17.87 12.81
N VAL A 98 16.72 -18.18 13.26
CA VAL A 98 16.49 -19.09 14.37
C VAL A 98 17.18 -20.43 14.05
N PRO A 99 18.09 -20.93 14.90
CA PRO A 99 18.79 -22.16 14.61
C PRO A 99 17.84 -23.36 14.64
N THR A 100 17.87 -24.18 13.59
CA THR A 100 17.16 -25.48 13.60
C THR A 100 17.65 -26.37 14.72
N ALA A 101 18.91 -26.20 15.15
CA ALA A 101 19.50 -26.91 16.27
C ALA A 101 18.88 -26.54 17.64
N LEU A 102 18.07 -25.49 17.73
CA LEU A 102 17.42 -25.05 18.99
C LEU A 102 16.42 -26.08 19.52
N GLU A 103 15.92 -26.94 18.66
CA GLU A 103 15.03 -28.04 19.03
C GLU A 103 15.77 -29.19 19.72
N PHE A 104 15.10 -29.79 20.71
CA PHE A 104 15.51 -31.02 21.36
C PHE A 104 14.36 -32.04 21.29
N PRO A 105 14.20 -32.73 20.14
CA PRO A 105 13.05 -33.60 19.90
C PRO A 105 12.86 -34.70 20.93
N THR A 106 13.97 -35.24 21.51
CA THR A 106 13.91 -36.26 22.56
C THR A 106 13.32 -35.76 23.87
N GLN A 107 13.30 -34.44 24.05
CA GLN A 107 12.72 -33.78 25.22
C GLN A 107 11.41 -33.07 24.90
N ASP A 108 10.96 -33.17 23.66
CA ASP A 108 9.78 -32.47 23.11
C ASP A 108 9.88 -30.94 23.20
N VAL A 109 11.10 -30.39 23.25
CA VAL A 109 11.37 -28.95 23.10
C VAL A 109 11.42 -28.65 21.61
N VAL A 110 10.41 -27.95 21.10
CA VAL A 110 10.20 -27.79 19.67
C VAL A 110 9.85 -26.33 19.29
N VAL A 111 10.33 -25.90 18.15
CA VAL A 111 9.95 -24.64 17.55
C VAL A 111 8.59 -24.84 16.84
N LEU A 112 7.57 -24.17 17.33
CA LEU A 112 6.22 -24.26 16.78
C LEU A 112 6.09 -23.47 15.50
N ARG A 113 6.60 -22.23 15.51
CA ARG A 113 6.54 -21.29 14.39
C ARG A 113 7.74 -20.36 14.44
N SER A 114 8.20 -19.90 13.30
CA SER A 114 9.15 -18.79 13.21
C SER A 114 8.71 -17.76 12.16
N GLU A 115 8.99 -16.50 12.44
CA GLU A 115 8.70 -15.41 11.52
C GLU A 115 9.87 -14.42 11.47
N ARG A 116 9.92 -13.65 10.39
CA ARG A 116 10.96 -12.65 10.20
C ARG A 116 10.41 -11.28 10.48
N ASN A 117 11.09 -10.55 11.34
CA ASN A 117 10.78 -9.18 11.71
C ASN A 117 11.35 -8.18 10.69
N ASP A 118 10.80 -6.97 10.65
CA ASP A 118 11.22 -5.91 9.73
C ASP A 118 12.66 -5.44 9.94
N ASP A 119 13.18 -5.53 11.15
CA ASP A 119 14.58 -5.24 11.54
C ASP A 119 15.56 -6.34 11.12
N ARG A 120 15.09 -7.38 10.44
CA ARG A 120 15.84 -8.57 9.99
C ARG A 120 16.29 -9.51 11.12
N THR A 121 15.69 -9.39 12.30
CA THR A 121 15.72 -10.47 13.29
C THR A 121 14.72 -11.57 12.88
N GLU A 122 14.84 -12.75 13.47
CA GLU A 122 13.80 -13.77 13.43
C GLU A 122 13.28 -14.00 14.84
N SER A 123 11.95 -14.04 15.00
CA SER A 123 11.29 -14.51 16.21
C SER A 123 10.78 -15.93 16.02
N ALA A 124 10.74 -16.71 17.09
CA ALA A 124 10.16 -18.05 17.06
C ALA A 124 9.44 -18.37 18.37
N LEU A 125 8.35 -19.13 18.26
CA LEU A 125 7.63 -19.69 19.38
C LEU A 125 8.22 -21.06 19.71
N LEU A 126 8.81 -21.18 20.90
CA LEU A 126 9.45 -22.40 21.41
C LEU A 126 8.57 -23.01 22.50
N PHE A 127 8.10 -24.22 22.30
CA PHE A 127 7.42 -25.00 23.35
C PHE A 127 8.46 -25.66 24.26
N VAL A 128 8.32 -25.45 25.55
CA VAL A 128 9.17 -26.03 26.60
C VAL A 128 8.29 -26.84 27.58
N PRO A 129 8.31 -28.17 27.51
CA PRO A 129 7.61 -29.01 28.48
C PRO A 129 8.11 -28.78 29.92
N ASP A 130 7.23 -28.93 30.89
CA ASP A 130 7.58 -28.73 32.29
C ASP A 130 8.67 -29.69 32.75
N ASP A 131 8.69 -30.94 32.27
CA ASP A 131 9.72 -31.94 32.54
C ASP A 131 11.06 -31.65 31.82
N ALA A 132 11.08 -30.76 30.84
CA ALA A 132 12.28 -30.36 30.10
C ALA A 132 12.90 -29.04 30.57
N ARG A 133 12.27 -28.30 31.50
CA ARG A 133 12.78 -26.99 31.98
C ARG A 133 14.20 -27.07 32.52
N ALA A 134 14.44 -27.98 33.45
CA ALA A 134 15.77 -28.17 34.06
C ALA A 134 16.82 -28.62 33.05
N PHE A 135 16.45 -29.45 32.09
CA PHE A 135 17.32 -29.85 30.99
C PHE A 135 17.75 -28.64 30.14
N LEU A 136 16.80 -27.82 29.71
CA LEU A 136 17.10 -26.63 28.88
C LEU A 136 17.98 -25.62 29.63
N GLN A 137 17.68 -25.35 30.89
CA GLN A 137 18.50 -24.51 31.75
C GLN A 137 19.93 -25.04 31.91
N GLY A 138 20.09 -26.36 32.09
CA GLY A 138 21.39 -27.04 32.15
C GLY A 138 22.20 -26.84 30.85
N ARG A 139 21.56 -26.95 29.68
CA ARG A 139 22.21 -26.73 28.36
C ARG A 139 22.69 -25.30 28.19
N ILE A 140 21.87 -24.30 28.54
CA ILE A 140 22.28 -22.88 28.54
C ILE A 140 23.42 -22.62 29.54
N SER A 141 23.39 -23.22 30.72
CA SER A 141 24.49 -23.13 31.71
C SER A 141 25.79 -23.70 31.17
N GLU A 142 25.75 -24.85 30.52
CA GLU A 142 26.92 -25.48 29.88
C GLU A 142 27.48 -24.61 28.74
N TYR A 143 26.62 -23.99 27.92
CA TYR A 143 27.02 -23.04 26.90
C TYR A 143 27.80 -21.85 27.49
N GLY A 144 27.43 -21.34 28.67
CA GLY A 144 28.11 -20.24 29.36
C GLY A 144 29.49 -20.59 29.92
N ARG A 145 29.78 -21.87 30.22
CA ARG A 145 31.04 -22.30 30.85
C ARG A 145 32.23 -22.10 29.91
N ASP A 146 33.39 -21.80 30.50
CA ASP A 146 34.64 -21.78 29.74
C ASP A 146 35.01 -23.20 29.31
N PRO A 147 35.11 -23.47 28.01
CA PRO A 147 35.43 -24.81 27.48
C PRO A 147 36.94 -25.14 27.53
N GLY A 148 37.78 -24.19 27.99
CA GLY A 148 39.24 -24.33 27.88
C GLY A 148 39.66 -24.56 26.42
N ASN A 149 40.36 -25.69 26.17
CA ASN A 149 40.82 -26.06 24.82
C ASN A 149 39.79 -26.85 24.00
N GLN A 150 38.57 -27.00 24.47
CA GLN A 150 37.51 -27.73 23.77
C GLN A 150 36.54 -26.79 23.04
N ARG A 151 35.80 -27.32 22.03
CA ARG A 151 34.73 -26.55 21.38
C ARG A 151 33.63 -26.27 22.40
N ARG A 152 33.16 -25.00 22.45
CA ARG A 152 32.04 -24.63 23.32
C ARG A 152 30.77 -25.41 22.91
N PRO A 153 30.09 -26.06 23.90
CA PRO A 153 28.83 -26.76 23.57
C PRO A 153 27.72 -25.75 23.20
N ASP A 154 26.82 -26.22 22.36
CA ASP A 154 25.59 -25.51 21.97
C ASP A 154 25.76 -24.07 21.45
N VAL A 155 26.94 -23.70 20.96
CA VAL A 155 27.16 -22.38 20.29
C VAL A 155 26.18 -22.19 19.14
N GLU A 156 26.01 -23.19 18.30
CA GLU A 156 25.08 -23.14 17.17
C GLU A 156 23.58 -23.01 17.56
N ARG A 157 23.26 -23.22 18.86
CA ARG A 157 21.91 -23.14 19.39
C ARG A 157 21.62 -21.75 19.99
N PHE A 158 22.52 -21.26 20.84
CA PHE A 158 22.23 -20.13 21.71
C PHE A 158 22.93 -18.83 21.32
N GLU A 159 24.04 -18.87 20.57
CA GLU A 159 24.87 -17.68 20.28
C GLU A 159 24.07 -16.56 19.59
N VAL A 160 23.10 -16.91 18.77
CA VAL A 160 22.27 -15.95 18.01
C VAL A 160 20.98 -15.55 18.73
N VAL A 161 20.64 -16.18 19.84
CA VAL A 161 19.47 -15.84 20.65
C VAL A 161 19.78 -14.57 21.45
N GLU A 162 18.98 -13.54 21.27
CA GLU A 162 19.15 -12.25 21.96
C GLU A 162 18.16 -12.08 23.10
N GLU A 163 16.93 -12.49 22.89
CA GLU A 163 15.84 -12.28 23.81
C GLU A 163 15.00 -13.54 23.98
N VAL A 164 14.56 -13.81 25.20
CA VAL A 164 13.58 -14.84 25.55
C VAL A 164 12.49 -14.18 26.38
N ARG A 165 11.23 -14.25 25.95
CA ARG A 165 10.09 -13.63 26.66
C ARG A 165 8.89 -14.55 26.75
N ALA A 166 8.01 -14.29 27.73
CA ALA A 166 6.69 -14.91 27.75
C ALA A 166 5.85 -14.43 26.56
N ILE A 167 5.03 -15.31 25.99
CA ILE A 167 4.08 -14.93 24.95
C ILE A 167 2.79 -14.39 25.56
N ASP A 168 2.11 -13.51 24.82
CA ASP A 168 0.69 -13.27 25.02
C ASP A 168 -0.15 -14.28 24.20
N THR A 169 -1.45 -14.32 24.46
CA THR A 169 -2.36 -15.24 23.75
C THR A 169 -2.48 -14.93 22.25
N GLY A 170 -2.25 -13.66 21.87
CA GLY A 170 -2.28 -13.21 20.50
C GLY A 170 -1.10 -13.71 19.66
N SER A 171 0.03 -14.05 20.30
CA SER A 171 1.24 -14.52 19.62
C SER A 171 1.07 -15.84 18.85
N LEU A 172 0.01 -16.62 19.11
CA LEU A 172 -0.31 -17.82 18.35
C LEU A 172 -0.97 -17.53 17.00
N PHE A 173 -1.52 -16.32 16.83
CA PHE A 173 -2.18 -15.94 15.58
C PHE A 173 -1.20 -15.37 14.56
N THR A 174 -1.45 -15.66 13.29
CA THR A 174 -0.76 -15.01 12.18
C THR A 174 -1.49 -13.73 11.80
N GLY A 175 -0.78 -12.62 11.89
CA GLY A 175 -1.34 -11.28 11.69
C GLY A 175 -1.93 -10.67 12.97
N ALA A 176 -2.35 -9.42 12.88
CA ALA A 176 -2.98 -8.71 13.99
C ALA A 176 -4.42 -9.22 14.18
N VAL A 177 -4.73 -9.71 15.37
CA VAL A 177 -6.06 -10.18 15.75
C VAL A 177 -6.54 -9.42 16.98
N ASP A 178 -7.72 -8.85 16.88
CA ASP A 178 -8.40 -8.27 18.02
C ASP A 178 -9.13 -9.37 18.81
N LEU A 179 -8.57 -9.75 19.97
CA LEU A 179 -9.17 -10.76 20.86
C LEU A 179 -10.44 -10.27 21.56
N THR A 180 -10.76 -8.98 21.50
CA THR A 180 -11.97 -8.43 22.09
C THR A 180 -13.14 -8.36 21.11
N ALA A 181 -12.87 -8.55 19.82
CA ALA A 181 -13.90 -8.55 18.79
C ALA A 181 -14.89 -9.71 18.99
N PRO A 182 -16.21 -9.45 18.95
CA PRO A 182 -17.22 -10.49 19.13
C PRO A 182 -17.46 -11.34 17.89
N ASP A 183 -16.74 -11.09 16.81
CA ASP A 183 -16.93 -11.73 15.50
C ASP A 183 -16.73 -13.23 15.58
N ILE A 184 -17.71 -14.00 15.12
CA ILE A 184 -17.64 -15.45 14.98
C ILE A 184 -17.24 -15.78 13.56
N VAL A 185 -16.02 -16.29 13.38
CA VAL A 185 -15.44 -16.56 12.07
C VAL A 185 -14.77 -17.94 12.05
N TRP A 186 -14.43 -18.43 10.87
CA TRP A 186 -13.64 -19.64 10.72
C TRP A 186 -12.16 -19.38 10.95
N TRP A 187 -11.51 -20.29 11.68
CA TRP A 187 -10.10 -20.30 12.00
C TRP A 187 -9.45 -21.56 11.53
N GLU A 188 -8.30 -21.48 10.88
CA GLU A 188 -7.40 -22.59 10.63
C GLU A 188 -6.54 -22.82 11.88
N LEU A 189 -6.66 -23.99 12.47
CA LEU A 189 -5.83 -24.43 13.57
C LEU A 189 -4.78 -25.41 13.05
N TRP A 190 -3.55 -24.99 12.99
CA TRP A 190 -2.43 -25.78 12.47
C TRP A 190 -1.86 -26.65 13.57
N VAL A 191 -2.09 -27.96 13.49
CA VAL A 191 -1.77 -28.94 14.53
C VAL A 191 -0.58 -29.77 14.07
N ARG A 192 0.45 -29.88 14.89
CA ARG A 192 1.62 -30.73 14.58
C ARG A 192 1.26 -32.22 14.56
N GLN A 193 2.04 -32.99 13.82
CA GLN A 193 1.85 -34.43 13.76
C GLN A 193 2.08 -35.12 15.13
N PRO A 194 1.45 -36.28 15.42
CA PRO A 194 0.73 -37.15 14.45
C PRO A 194 -0.76 -36.78 14.27
N VAL A 195 -1.38 -37.25 13.18
CA VAL A 195 -2.81 -37.03 12.86
C VAL A 195 -3.74 -37.44 14.02
N ALA A 196 -3.40 -38.48 14.78
CA ALA A 196 -4.13 -38.84 15.99
C ALA A 196 -4.18 -37.75 17.07
N LEU A 197 -3.30 -36.79 17.03
CA LEU A 197 -3.38 -35.58 17.88
C LEU A 197 -4.51 -34.66 17.42
N ALA A 198 -4.63 -34.43 16.11
CA ALA A 198 -5.73 -33.67 15.54
C ALA A 198 -7.10 -34.26 15.88
N ASP A 199 -7.25 -35.59 15.80
CA ASP A 199 -8.52 -36.26 16.22
C ASP A 199 -8.88 -35.98 17.67
N ARG A 200 -7.90 -35.98 18.56
CA ARG A 200 -8.10 -35.66 19.97
C ARG A 200 -8.47 -34.19 20.20
N LEU A 201 -7.86 -33.27 19.43
CA LEU A 201 -8.18 -31.85 19.50
C LEU A 201 -9.58 -31.54 18.98
N VAL A 202 -10.05 -32.22 17.91
CA VAL A 202 -11.43 -32.12 17.43
C VAL A 202 -12.43 -32.49 18.54
N ASN A 203 -12.19 -33.62 19.23
CA ASN A 203 -13.05 -34.04 20.32
C ASN A 203 -13.03 -33.07 21.51
N ALA A 204 -11.85 -32.52 21.85
CA ALA A 204 -11.69 -31.52 22.91
C ALA A 204 -12.40 -30.20 22.57
N ALA A 205 -12.25 -29.70 21.32
CA ALA A 205 -12.91 -28.49 20.85
C ALA A 205 -14.43 -28.62 20.86
N ARG A 206 -14.97 -29.72 20.35
CA ARG A 206 -16.41 -30.04 20.41
C ARG A 206 -16.93 -30.14 21.87
N SER A 207 -16.15 -30.73 22.76
CA SER A 207 -16.49 -30.80 24.20
C SER A 207 -16.46 -29.40 24.87
N ALA A 208 -15.72 -28.45 24.33
CA ALA A 208 -15.68 -27.05 24.74
C ALA A 208 -16.76 -26.19 24.06
N ASN A 209 -17.71 -26.78 23.34
CA ASN A 209 -18.73 -26.11 22.52
C ASN A 209 -18.16 -25.20 21.43
N ILE A 210 -17.01 -25.54 20.87
CA ILE A 210 -16.47 -24.91 19.67
C ILE A 210 -16.93 -25.75 18.48
N ASP A 211 -17.51 -25.09 17.49
CA ASP A 211 -17.89 -25.74 16.24
C ASP A 211 -16.63 -26.08 15.42
N VAL A 212 -16.58 -27.32 14.91
CA VAL A 212 -15.41 -27.84 14.17
C VAL A 212 -15.91 -28.47 12.89
N HIS A 213 -15.36 -27.99 11.76
CA HIS A 213 -15.69 -28.54 10.45
C HIS A 213 -15.23 -30.00 10.34
N ASP A 214 -15.95 -30.80 9.60
CA ASP A 214 -15.61 -32.24 9.45
C ASP A 214 -14.40 -32.47 8.54
N ASP A 215 -14.19 -31.58 7.57
CA ASP A 215 -13.01 -31.63 6.69
C ASP A 215 -11.75 -31.09 7.38
N ARG A 216 -10.60 -31.57 6.91
CA ARG A 216 -9.28 -31.19 7.38
C ARG A 216 -8.23 -31.37 6.29
N LEU A 217 -7.13 -30.61 6.37
CA LEU A 217 -5.98 -30.76 5.48
C LEU A 217 -4.84 -31.46 6.22
N ILE A 218 -4.22 -32.46 5.58
CA ILE A 218 -3.13 -33.24 6.18
C ILE A 218 -1.87 -33.04 5.35
N PHE A 219 -0.83 -32.48 5.99
CA PHE A 219 0.51 -32.31 5.45
C PHE A 219 1.52 -33.22 6.17
N PRO A 220 2.77 -33.41 5.68
CA PRO A 220 3.75 -34.26 6.32
C PRO A 220 4.00 -33.98 7.81
N ASP A 221 4.07 -32.70 8.19
CA ASP A 221 4.40 -32.26 9.55
C ASP A 221 3.23 -31.62 10.31
N THR A 222 2.09 -31.38 9.62
CA THR A 222 0.96 -30.61 10.17
C THR A 222 -0.38 -31.16 9.70
N THR A 223 -1.39 -31.07 10.56
CA THR A 223 -2.81 -31.23 10.18
C THR A 223 -3.54 -29.93 10.45
N VAL A 224 -4.27 -29.39 9.47
CA VAL A 224 -5.07 -28.17 9.64
C VAL A 224 -6.52 -28.55 9.94
N LEU A 225 -7.04 -28.05 11.04
CA LEU A 225 -8.45 -28.14 11.46
C LEU A 225 -9.11 -26.78 11.26
N PHE A 226 -10.41 -26.77 11.01
CA PHE A 226 -11.19 -25.55 10.88
C PHE A 226 -12.15 -25.42 12.06
N LEU A 227 -11.98 -24.36 12.86
CA LEU A 227 -12.79 -24.05 14.05
C LEU A 227 -13.61 -22.79 13.80
N HIS A 228 -14.87 -22.80 14.19
CA HIS A 228 -15.78 -21.66 14.06
C HIS A 228 -16.06 -21.07 15.44
N GLY A 229 -15.68 -19.79 15.63
CA GLY A 229 -15.82 -19.17 16.94
C GLY A 229 -15.20 -17.77 17.02
N ALA A 230 -15.44 -17.10 18.16
CA ALA A 230 -14.77 -15.84 18.43
C ALA A 230 -13.26 -16.04 18.68
N ALA A 231 -12.44 -15.07 18.30
CA ALA A 231 -10.99 -15.12 18.47
C ALA A 231 -10.58 -15.46 19.92
N ALA A 232 -11.20 -14.84 20.91
CA ALA A 232 -10.96 -15.11 22.34
C ALA A 232 -11.22 -16.57 22.73
N THR A 233 -12.27 -17.18 22.16
CA THR A 233 -12.62 -18.58 22.46
C THR A 233 -11.59 -19.55 21.91
N VAL A 234 -11.17 -19.31 20.64
CA VAL A 234 -10.14 -20.13 19.98
C VAL A 234 -8.78 -19.95 20.64
N ALA A 235 -8.45 -18.72 21.02
CA ALA A 235 -7.24 -18.40 21.76
C ALA A 235 -7.18 -19.12 23.12
N LEU A 236 -8.26 -19.06 23.90
CA LEU A 236 -8.39 -19.75 25.19
C LEU A 236 -8.27 -21.27 25.03
N PHE A 237 -8.84 -21.83 23.97
CA PHE A 237 -8.70 -23.25 23.65
C PHE A 237 -7.23 -23.61 23.37
N ALA A 238 -6.56 -22.79 22.53
CA ALA A 238 -5.16 -23.01 22.14
C ALA A 238 -4.20 -22.96 23.34
N THR A 239 -4.41 -22.04 24.29
CA THR A 239 -3.56 -21.96 25.51
C THR A 239 -3.70 -23.17 26.43
N ARG A 240 -4.79 -23.93 26.34
CA ARG A 240 -5.03 -25.14 27.13
C ARG A 240 -4.44 -26.43 26.54
N VAL A 241 -3.92 -26.34 25.31
CA VAL A 241 -3.27 -27.44 24.60
C VAL A 241 -1.87 -27.02 24.11
N PRO A 242 -1.00 -26.50 24.98
CA PRO A 242 0.29 -25.96 24.60
C PRO A 242 1.15 -27.02 23.87
N GLY A 243 1.93 -26.60 22.90
CA GLY A 243 2.80 -27.49 22.14
C GLY A 243 2.10 -28.34 21.06
N ALA A 244 0.76 -28.38 21.03
CA ALA A 244 0.01 -29.09 19.99
C ALA A 244 -0.22 -28.20 18.74
N ILE A 245 -0.45 -26.91 18.95
CA ILE A 245 -0.81 -25.95 17.93
C ILE A 245 0.43 -25.14 17.57
N THR A 246 0.74 -25.12 16.28
CA THR A 246 1.87 -24.36 15.75
C THR A 246 1.47 -22.95 15.35
N GLU A 247 0.22 -22.78 14.85
CA GLU A 247 -0.25 -21.52 14.30
C GLU A 247 -1.77 -21.50 14.27
N ILE A 248 -2.35 -20.30 14.39
CA ILE A 248 -3.78 -20.04 14.16
C ILE A 248 -3.88 -18.96 13.09
N ARG A 249 -4.65 -19.23 12.04
CA ARG A 249 -4.92 -18.26 10.98
C ARG A 249 -6.41 -18.02 10.87
N ARG A 250 -6.81 -16.81 10.53
CA ARG A 250 -8.17 -16.58 10.06
C ARG A 250 -8.33 -17.31 8.72
N ALA A 251 -9.32 -18.20 8.60
CA ALA A 251 -9.64 -18.82 7.33
C ALA A 251 -10.10 -17.71 6.37
N THR A 252 -9.41 -17.58 5.24
CA THR A 252 -9.78 -16.60 4.20
C THR A 252 -11.00 -17.15 3.48
N GLY A 253 -12.11 -16.39 3.49
CA GLY A 253 -13.31 -16.73 2.77
C GLY A 253 -13.09 -16.72 1.26
N THR A 254 -13.80 -17.58 0.53
CA THR A 254 -14.00 -17.41 -0.89
C THR A 254 -15.37 -16.78 -1.13
N ILE A 255 -15.57 -16.15 -2.29
CA ILE A 255 -16.86 -15.54 -2.62
C ILE A 255 -17.93 -16.57 -3.03
N GLU A 256 -17.53 -17.83 -3.27
CA GLU A 256 -18.41 -18.89 -3.77
C GLU A 256 -19.71 -19.09 -2.94
N PRO A 257 -19.69 -19.06 -1.58
CA PRO A 257 -20.90 -19.19 -0.80
C PRO A 257 -21.91 -18.07 -1.04
N PHE A 258 -21.45 -16.88 -1.45
CA PHE A 258 -22.31 -15.73 -1.72
C PHE A 258 -22.87 -15.73 -3.15
N LEU A 259 -22.36 -16.62 -4.02
CA LEU A 259 -22.84 -16.79 -5.40
C LEU A 259 -23.93 -17.87 -5.51
N ASP A 260 -24.27 -18.55 -4.41
CA ASP A 260 -25.35 -19.56 -4.37
C ASP A 260 -26.71 -18.89 -4.69
N ARG A 261 -27.48 -19.48 -5.57
CA ARG A 261 -28.84 -19.03 -5.92
C ARG A 261 -29.92 -19.50 -4.92
N GLY A 262 -29.51 -20.08 -3.81
CA GLY A 262 -30.43 -20.63 -2.80
C GLY A 262 -30.78 -22.12 -3.04
N GLU A 263 -30.02 -22.80 -3.89
CA GLU A 263 -30.23 -24.23 -4.18
C GLU A 263 -29.68 -25.13 -3.06
N THR A 264 -28.57 -24.70 -2.43
CA THR A 264 -27.87 -25.49 -1.40
C THR A 264 -27.84 -24.82 -0.03
N GLY A 265 -28.26 -23.54 0.07
CA GLY A 265 -28.22 -22.79 1.32
C GLY A 265 -28.85 -21.41 1.22
N ARG A 266 -28.22 -20.43 1.83
CA ARG A 266 -28.63 -19.03 1.82
C ARG A 266 -28.35 -18.41 0.45
N GLY A 267 -29.40 -17.95 -0.22
CA GLY A 267 -29.29 -17.37 -1.57
C GLY A 267 -28.75 -15.94 -1.58
N GLN A 268 -28.32 -15.48 -2.77
CA GLN A 268 -27.78 -14.12 -2.98
C GLN A 268 -28.70 -13.02 -2.48
N HIS A 269 -30.01 -13.16 -2.70
CA HIS A 269 -31.00 -12.18 -2.24
C HIS A 269 -31.07 -12.04 -0.72
N ASP A 270 -30.89 -13.13 0.02
CA ASP A 270 -30.87 -13.09 1.49
C ASP A 270 -29.65 -12.35 2.00
N TRP A 271 -28.47 -12.57 1.34
CA TRP A 271 -27.25 -11.83 1.68
C TRP A 271 -27.36 -10.34 1.39
N VAL A 272 -27.90 -9.97 0.23
CA VAL A 272 -28.15 -8.57 -0.14
C VAL A 272 -29.15 -7.91 0.80
N ALA A 273 -30.25 -8.60 1.15
CA ALA A 273 -31.26 -8.09 2.07
C ALA A 273 -30.70 -7.86 3.48
N GLU A 274 -29.90 -8.77 3.98
CA GLU A 274 -29.24 -8.64 5.29
C GLU A 274 -28.27 -7.46 5.32
N LEU A 275 -27.34 -7.37 4.35
CA LEU A 275 -26.39 -6.26 4.30
C LEU A 275 -27.11 -4.92 4.14
N SER A 276 -28.12 -4.83 3.27
CA SER A 276 -28.85 -3.58 3.03
C SER A 276 -29.56 -3.04 4.28
N GLN A 277 -29.99 -3.91 5.21
CA GLN A 277 -30.63 -3.49 6.48
C GLN A 277 -29.69 -2.78 7.44
N ARG A 278 -28.39 -2.98 7.34
CA ARG A 278 -27.38 -2.39 8.22
C ARG A 278 -26.50 -1.34 7.52
N VAL A 279 -26.82 -0.99 6.27
CA VAL A 279 -26.15 0.09 5.54
C VAL A 279 -26.80 1.43 5.85
N SER A 280 -25.97 2.41 6.21
CA SER A 280 -26.39 3.82 6.35
C SER A 280 -25.89 4.63 5.17
N ALA A 281 -26.78 5.38 4.52
CA ALA A 281 -26.45 6.25 3.39
C ALA A 281 -25.50 7.39 3.82
N PRO A 282 -24.63 7.87 2.91
CA PRO A 282 -23.78 9.03 3.18
C PRO A 282 -24.62 10.33 3.24
N ALA A 283 -24.08 11.37 3.91
CA ALA A 283 -24.72 12.69 3.94
C ALA A 283 -24.91 13.25 2.52
N GLN A 284 -25.85 14.19 2.35
CA GLN A 284 -26.20 14.72 1.02
C GLN A 284 -25.05 15.52 0.38
N ASP A 285 -24.24 16.17 1.20
CA ASP A 285 -23.07 16.96 0.83
C ASP A 285 -21.76 16.17 0.84
N SER A 286 -21.82 14.88 1.11
CA SER A 286 -20.65 13.98 1.03
C SER A 286 -20.01 14.00 -0.36
N PRO A 287 -18.67 13.85 -0.45
CA PRO A 287 -17.99 13.67 -1.72
C PRO A 287 -18.57 12.53 -2.54
N VAL A 288 -18.36 12.58 -3.83
CA VAL A 288 -18.84 11.56 -4.77
C VAL A 288 -17.72 11.06 -5.68
N VAL A 289 -17.79 9.80 -6.02
CA VAL A 289 -16.94 9.20 -7.06
C VAL A 289 -17.81 8.84 -8.26
N CYS A 290 -17.52 9.47 -9.39
CA CYS A 290 -18.25 9.25 -10.63
C CYS A 290 -17.57 8.16 -11.47
N THR A 291 -18.27 7.08 -11.74
CA THR A 291 -17.81 6.03 -12.67
C THR A 291 -18.19 6.40 -14.11
N LEU A 292 -17.20 6.43 -15.01
CA LEU A 292 -17.36 6.62 -16.45
C LEU A 292 -17.27 5.25 -17.12
N ASP A 293 -18.42 4.58 -17.31
CA ASP A 293 -18.45 3.16 -17.66
C ASP A 293 -19.71 2.78 -18.49
N THR A 294 -20.30 1.61 -18.27
CA THR A 294 -21.44 1.04 -19.03
C THR A 294 -22.82 1.40 -18.47
N GLY A 295 -22.88 2.20 -17.39
CA GLY A 295 -24.11 2.55 -16.68
C GLY A 295 -24.19 1.86 -15.31
N VAL A 296 -25.34 1.93 -14.64
CA VAL A 296 -25.54 1.35 -13.31
C VAL A 296 -26.96 0.89 -13.09
N ALA A 297 -27.16 -0.26 -12.43
CA ALA A 297 -28.46 -0.72 -11.94
C ALA A 297 -28.90 0.11 -10.70
N ALA A 298 -29.49 1.27 -10.95
CA ALA A 298 -29.79 2.26 -9.90
C ALA A 298 -30.75 1.73 -8.82
N ALA A 299 -31.62 0.76 -9.15
CA ALA A 299 -32.56 0.13 -8.22
C ALA A 299 -31.94 -0.98 -7.35
N HIS A 300 -30.66 -1.33 -7.53
CA HIS A 300 -30.02 -2.37 -6.73
C HIS A 300 -29.94 -1.97 -5.25
N PRO A 301 -30.38 -2.84 -4.29
CA PRO A 301 -30.48 -2.48 -2.87
C PRO A 301 -29.17 -1.99 -2.24
N LEU A 302 -28.02 -2.46 -2.72
CA LEU A 302 -26.70 -2.00 -2.25
C LEU A 302 -26.20 -0.75 -2.99
N ILE A 303 -26.74 -0.43 -4.16
CA ILE A 303 -26.32 0.76 -4.92
C ILE A 303 -27.16 1.99 -4.54
N ALA A 304 -28.49 1.82 -4.47
CA ALA A 304 -29.44 2.89 -4.23
C ALA A 304 -29.13 3.79 -3.02
N PRO A 305 -28.67 3.28 -1.85
CA PRO A 305 -28.39 4.13 -0.70
C PRO A 305 -27.27 5.15 -0.93
N GLY A 306 -26.25 4.79 -1.72
CA GLY A 306 -25.08 5.63 -2.00
C GLY A 306 -25.15 6.38 -3.33
N LEU A 307 -26.07 6.05 -4.23
CA LEU A 307 -26.15 6.64 -5.57
C LEU A 307 -26.68 8.07 -5.53
N ARG A 308 -25.95 8.99 -6.16
CA ARG A 308 -26.28 10.43 -6.22
C ARG A 308 -26.73 10.91 -7.59
N GLY A 309 -26.57 10.10 -8.61
CA GLY A 309 -27.05 10.35 -9.99
C GLY A 309 -26.57 9.28 -10.96
N ALA A 310 -27.35 9.07 -12.00
CA ALA A 310 -27.04 8.15 -13.07
C ALA A 310 -27.46 8.76 -14.41
N TRP A 311 -26.54 8.93 -15.33
CA TRP A 311 -26.70 9.57 -16.63
C TRP A 311 -26.04 8.77 -17.76
N ALA A 312 -26.31 9.14 -18.97
CA ALA A 312 -25.64 8.64 -20.15
C ALA A 312 -25.13 9.81 -21.02
N TYR A 313 -23.99 9.62 -21.68
CA TYR A 313 -23.42 10.60 -22.62
C TYR A 313 -24.39 10.95 -23.73
N ASP A 314 -25.06 9.93 -24.25
CA ASP A 314 -26.21 10.10 -25.18
C ASP A 314 -27.47 9.65 -24.42
N ALA A 315 -28.44 10.54 -24.28
CA ALA A 315 -29.68 10.26 -23.57
C ALA A 315 -30.47 9.07 -24.13
N ALA A 316 -30.30 8.76 -25.39
CA ALA A 316 -30.95 7.61 -26.04
C ALA A 316 -30.42 6.25 -25.51
N TRP A 317 -29.27 6.23 -24.87
CA TRP A 317 -28.68 4.98 -24.32
C TRP A 317 -29.33 4.52 -23.02
N GLY A 318 -30.04 5.42 -22.31
CA GLY A 318 -30.46 5.18 -20.93
C GLY A 318 -29.25 5.04 -19.99
N SER A 319 -29.48 5.14 -18.66
CA SER A 319 -28.41 5.10 -17.65
C SER A 319 -28.13 3.70 -17.07
N ASP A 320 -28.98 2.71 -17.38
CA ASP A 320 -28.86 1.34 -16.88
C ASP A 320 -27.60 0.65 -17.42
N ASP A 321 -27.02 -0.25 -16.63
CA ASP A 321 -25.88 -1.05 -17.07
C ASP A 321 -26.29 -2.05 -18.15
N HIS A 322 -25.64 -1.99 -19.29
CA HIS A 322 -26.03 -2.77 -20.48
C HIS A 322 -25.13 -3.98 -20.74
N GLN A 323 -24.08 -4.17 -19.94
CA GLN A 323 -23.16 -5.30 -20.16
C GLN A 323 -23.81 -6.62 -19.72
N PRO A 324 -23.65 -7.69 -20.53
CA PRO A 324 -24.10 -9.02 -20.15
C PRO A 324 -23.31 -9.59 -18.95
N ASN A 325 -23.77 -10.72 -18.42
CA ASN A 325 -23.11 -11.43 -17.32
C ASN A 325 -22.93 -10.58 -16.04
N GLY A 326 -23.99 -9.88 -15.63
CA GLY A 326 -24.03 -9.13 -14.37
C GLY A 326 -23.53 -7.68 -14.45
N GLY A 327 -23.21 -7.17 -15.64
CA GLY A 327 -22.80 -5.78 -15.82
C GLY A 327 -21.29 -5.54 -15.72
N HIS A 328 -20.88 -4.27 -15.88
CA HIS A 328 -19.51 -3.82 -15.64
C HIS A 328 -19.50 -2.53 -14.80
N GLY A 329 -20.33 -1.56 -15.13
CA GLY A 329 -20.43 -0.31 -14.37
C GLY A 329 -21.13 -0.48 -13.02
N THR A 330 -22.07 -1.43 -12.90
CA THR A 330 -22.74 -1.74 -11.63
C THR A 330 -21.77 -2.33 -10.62
N PRO A 331 -21.01 -3.41 -10.93
CA PRO A 331 -20.02 -3.91 -9.97
C PRO A 331 -18.89 -2.93 -9.69
N LEU A 332 -18.50 -2.10 -10.66
CA LEU A 332 -17.56 -1.01 -10.43
C LEU A 332 -18.10 -0.02 -9.37
N ALA A 333 -19.37 0.40 -9.49
CA ALA A 333 -20.03 1.28 -8.51
C ALA A 333 -20.19 0.61 -7.14
N GLY A 334 -20.43 -0.70 -7.09
CA GLY A 334 -20.45 -1.48 -5.87
C GLY A 334 -19.12 -1.42 -5.13
N LEU A 335 -18.00 -1.68 -5.82
CA LEU A 335 -16.66 -1.56 -5.24
C LEU A 335 -16.33 -0.12 -4.84
N VAL A 336 -16.77 0.88 -5.59
CA VAL A 336 -16.62 2.30 -5.21
C VAL A 336 -17.29 2.57 -3.88
N LEU A 337 -18.50 2.10 -3.66
CA LEU A 337 -19.26 2.37 -2.42
C LEU A 337 -18.71 1.56 -1.21
N TYR A 338 -18.41 0.30 -1.41
CA TYR A 338 -18.18 -0.66 -0.31
C TYR A 338 -16.75 -1.21 -0.23
N GLY A 339 -15.98 -1.17 -1.31
CA GLY A 339 -14.84 -2.05 -1.49
C GLY A 339 -15.30 -3.48 -1.81
N ASP A 340 -14.49 -4.48 -1.52
CA ASP A 340 -14.86 -5.91 -1.65
C ASP A 340 -16.00 -6.23 -0.69
N LEU A 341 -17.12 -6.74 -1.20
CA LEU A 341 -18.29 -7.08 -0.37
C LEU A 341 -18.07 -8.35 0.48
N GLU A 342 -17.16 -9.23 0.11
CA GLU A 342 -16.91 -10.49 0.83
C GLU A 342 -16.65 -10.28 2.33
N PRO A 343 -15.74 -9.40 2.79
CA PRO A 343 -15.55 -9.15 4.21
C PRO A 343 -16.79 -8.57 4.92
N LEU A 344 -17.57 -7.74 4.21
CA LEU A 344 -18.76 -7.12 4.79
C LEU A 344 -19.92 -8.13 4.95
N MET A 345 -19.99 -9.12 4.07
CA MET A 345 -20.98 -10.19 4.15
C MET A 345 -20.64 -11.23 5.22
N ASN A 346 -19.37 -11.38 5.54
CA ASN A 346 -18.89 -12.22 6.65
C ASN A 346 -18.95 -11.53 8.02
N ASP A 347 -19.45 -10.28 8.08
CA ASP A 347 -19.50 -9.44 9.28
C ASP A 347 -20.96 -8.97 9.53
N ALA A 348 -21.36 -8.82 10.79
CA ALA A 348 -22.69 -8.35 11.17
C ALA A 348 -22.70 -6.86 11.61
N ARG A 349 -21.55 -6.15 11.56
CA ARG A 349 -21.45 -4.76 12.01
C ARG A 349 -22.18 -3.81 11.07
N PRO A 350 -22.73 -2.67 11.60
CA PRO A 350 -23.28 -1.61 10.76
C PRO A 350 -22.23 -1.07 9.76
N VAL A 351 -22.67 -0.77 8.54
CA VAL A 351 -21.85 -0.19 7.48
C VAL A 351 -22.31 1.24 7.22
N THR A 352 -21.43 2.22 7.43
CA THR A 352 -21.70 3.63 7.14
C THR A 352 -20.94 4.05 5.90
N LEU A 353 -21.66 4.44 4.84
CA LEU A 353 -21.03 4.99 3.63
C LEU A 353 -20.55 6.41 3.89
N THR A 354 -19.28 6.68 3.64
CA THR A 354 -18.64 7.98 3.86
C THR A 354 -18.78 8.91 2.65
N HIS A 355 -19.05 8.36 1.48
CA HIS A 355 -19.14 9.05 0.19
C HIS A 355 -20.21 8.41 -0.69
N GLY A 356 -20.65 9.14 -1.71
CA GLY A 356 -21.60 8.65 -2.70
C GLY A 356 -20.94 8.17 -3.99
N ALA A 357 -21.71 7.49 -4.81
CA ALA A 357 -21.35 7.16 -6.20
C ALA A 357 -22.22 7.96 -7.18
N GLU A 358 -21.64 8.29 -8.32
CA GLU A 358 -22.33 8.75 -9.52
C GLU A 358 -21.97 7.83 -10.70
N SER A 359 -22.82 7.72 -11.67
CA SER A 359 -22.58 6.93 -12.88
C SER A 359 -22.88 7.73 -14.13
N MET A 360 -21.92 7.79 -15.03
CA MET A 360 -22.09 8.33 -16.38
C MET A 360 -21.76 7.23 -17.39
N LYS A 361 -22.77 6.77 -18.10
CA LYS A 361 -22.60 5.79 -19.19
C LYS A 361 -21.82 6.42 -20.32
N LEU A 362 -20.61 5.92 -20.53
CA LEU A 362 -19.65 6.38 -21.55
C LEU A 362 -19.67 5.50 -22.80
N LEU A 363 -20.01 4.22 -22.63
CA LEU A 363 -20.01 3.23 -23.70
C LEU A 363 -21.43 3.00 -24.24
N PRO A 364 -21.62 2.99 -25.58
CA PRO A 364 -22.92 2.76 -26.20
C PRO A 364 -23.39 1.32 -25.95
N PRO A 365 -24.69 1.11 -25.66
CA PRO A 365 -25.24 -0.23 -25.51
C PRO A 365 -25.38 -0.95 -26.88
N HIS A 366 -25.63 -2.26 -26.82
CA HIS A 366 -25.86 -3.08 -27.98
C HIS A 366 -26.99 -2.48 -28.87
N GLY A 367 -26.77 -2.43 -30.14
CA GLY A 367 -27.70 -1.81 -31.10
C GLY A 367 -27.37 -0.34 -31.46
N PHE A 368 -26.49 0.30 -30.75
CA PHE A 368 -25.91 1.60 -31.11
C PHE A 368 -24.53 1.44 -31.74
N PRO A 369 -24.09 2.37 -32.63
CA PRO A 369 -22.76 2.34 -33.19
C PRO A 369 -21.68 2.44 -32.08
N PRO A 370 -20.62 1.64 -32.13
CA PRO A 370 -19.54 1.74 -31.16
C PRO A 370 -18.83 3.11 -31.28
N THR A 371 -18.37 3.64 -30.13
CA THR A 371 -17.54 4.85 -30.12
C THR A 371 -16.26 4.60 -30.93
N LYS A 372 -15.99 5.45 -31.90
CA LYS A 372 -14.78 5.32 -32.72
C LYS A 372 -13.56 5.79 -31.97
N PRO A 373 -12.37 5.14 -32.09
CA PRO A 373 -11.16 5.52 -31.39
C PRO A 373 -10.79 7.01 -31.43
N PRO A 374 -10.94 7.74 -32.58
CA PRO A 374 -10.69 9.18 -32.60
C PRO A 374 -11.60 10.02 -31.71
N SER A 375 -12.74 9.47 -31.26
CA SER A 375 -13.71 10.18 -30.42
C SER A 375 -13.61 9.92 -28.95
N TYR A 376 -12.77 8.97 -28.47
CA TYR A 376 -12.69 8.59 -27.05
C TYR A 376 -12.43 9.80 -26.13
N GLY A 377 -11.46 10.64 -26.50
CA GLY A 377 -11.14 11.84 -25.71
C GLY A 377 -12.30 12.84 -25.66
N VAL A 378 -12.94 13.12 -26.80
CA VAL A 378 -14.05 14.07 -26.91
C VAL A 378 -15.26 13.59 -26.12
N VAL A 379 -15.60 12.31 -26.22
CA VAL A 379 -16.72 11.69 -25.48
C VAL A 379 -16.44 11.75 -23.97
N THR A 380 -15.22 11.50 -23.54
CA THR A 380 -14.84 11.58 -22.11
C THR A 380 -14.95 13.02 -21.58
N GLN A 381 -14.48 14.03 -22.35
CA GLN A 381 -14.63 15.43 -21.99
C GLN A 381 -16.10 15.85 -21.89
N GLY A 382 -16.91 15.47 -22.87
CA GLY A 382 -18.34 15.74 -22.88
C GLY A 382 -19.09 15.09 -21.71
N ALA A 383 -18.73 13.84 -21.37
CA ALA A 383 -19.31 13.11 -20.25
C ALA A 383 -18.99 13.79 -18.89
N VAL A 384 -17.74 14.19 -18.68
CA VAL A 384 -17.34 14.94 -17.46
C VAL A 384 -18.09 16.27 -17.38
N SER A 385 -18.15 17.04 -18.47
CA SER A 385 -18.90 18.31 -18.51
C SER A 385 -20.39 18.11 -18.21
N ALA A 386 -21.01 17.07 -18.76
CA ALA A 386 -22.43 16.78 -18.52
C ALA A 386 -22.73 16.49 -17.06
N VAL A 387 -21.92 15.65 -16.39
CA VAL A 387 -22.07 15.34 -14.95
C VAL A 387 -21.92 16.59 -14.09
N GLU A 388 -20.98 17.48 -14.43
CA GLU A 388 -20.75 18.71 -13.66
C GLU A 388 -21.87 19.75 -13.87
N ILE A 389 -22.52 19.75 -15.03
CA ILE A 389 -23.72 20.56 -15.31
C ILE A 389 -24.93 20.02 -14.54
N GLU A 390 -25.13 18.70 -14.52
CA GLU A 390 -26.26 18.05 -13.83
C GLU A 390 -26.17 18.22 -12.32
N ARG A 391 -24.97 18.19 -11.75
CA ARG A 391 -24.75 18.35 -10.31
C ARG A 391 -23.57 19.30 -10.02
N PRO A 392 -23.76 20.62 -10.17
CA PRO A 392 -22.71 21.59 -9.95
C PRO A 392 -22.28 21.65 -8.47
N GLY A 393 -21.00 21.93 -8.25
CA GLY A 393 -20.45 22.16 -6.90
C GLY A 393 -20.21 20.88 -6.06
N ALA A 394 -20.50 19.69 -6.59
CA ALA A 394 -20.17 18.45 -5.89
C ALA A 394 -18.64 18.23 -5.83
N LEU A 395 -18.11 17.89 -4.65
CA LEU A 395 -16.72 17.44 -4.51
C LEU A 395 -16.60 16.06 -5.16
N ARG A 396 -16.00 16.04 -6.35
CA ARG A 396 -16.07 14.88 -7.24
C ARG A 396 -14.70 14.39 -7.68
N SER A 397 -14.54 13.07 -7.70
CA SER A 397 -13.47 12.36 -8.40
C SER A 397 -14.06 11.43 -9.46
N PHE A 398 -13.25 11.02 -10.41
CA PHE A 398 -13.70 10.18 -11.55
C PHE A 398 -12.91 8.87 -11.60
N CYS A 399 -13.59 7.79 -12.01
CA CYS A 399 -13.02 6.47 -12.26
C CYS A 399 -13.30 6.04 -13.71
N ILE A 400 -12.25 5.62 -14.44
CA ILE A 400 -12.33 5.01 -15.77
C ILE A 400 -11.73 3.61 -15.68
N ALA A 401 -12.58 2.59 -15.83
CA ALA A 401 -12.15 1.18 -15.81
C ALA A 401 -12.10 0.55 -17.21
N THR A 402 -12.24 1.37 -18.25
CA THR A 402 -12.16 0.97 -19.66
C THR A 402 -10.83 1.38 -20.29
N SER A 403 -10.35 0.59 -21.24
CA SER A 403 -9.08 0.82 -21.94
C SER A 403 -9.15 0.37 -23.40
N ALA A 404 -8.19 0.80 -24.22
CA ALA A 404 -8.07 0.45 -25.63
C ALA A 404 -6.63 0.06 -25.99
N THR A 405 -6.49 -0.90 -26.90
CA THR A 405 -5.19 -1.39 -27.39
C THR A 405 -4.74 -0.73 -28.69
N ASP A 406 -5.54 0.17 -29.23
CA ASP A 406 -5.37 0.74 -30.58
C ASP A 406 -4.21 1.73 -30.71
N PHE A 407 -3.57 2.12 -29.59
CA PHE A 407 -2.51 3.12 -29.58
C PHE A 407 -1.28 2.66 -28.79
N PRO A 408 -0.04 2.87 -29.33
CA PRO A 408 1.17 2.48 -28.62
C PRO A 408 1.39 3.33 -27.36
N PRO A 409 1.51 2.71 -26.18
CA PRO A 409 1.55 3.43 -24.88
C PRO A 409 2.88 4.15 -24.61
N SER A 410 3.85 4.06 -25.51
CA SER A 410 5.16 4.73 -25.40
C SER A 410 5.11 6.25 -25.60
N ARG A 411 3.94 6.79 -25.95
CA ARG A 411 3.71 8.23 -26.16
C ARG A 411 2.28 8.62 -25.80
N PRO A 412 2.02 9.92 -25.52
CA PRO A 412 0.66 10.38 -25.28
C PRO A 412 -0.23 10.17 -26.50
N SER A 413 -1.46 9.68 -26.27
CA SER A 413 -2.54 9.56 -27.26
C SER A 413 -3.45 10.79 -27.22
N THR A 414 -4.41 10.87 -28.14
CA THR A 414 -5.49 11.87 -28.08
C THR A 414 -6.37 11.66 -26.86
N TRP A 415 -6.61 10.41 -26.45
CA TRP A 415 -7.43 10.10 -25.29
C TRP A 415 -6.68 10.44 -23.98
N SER A 416 -5.43 9.98 -23.79
CA SER A 416 -4.65 10.34 -22.61
C SER A 416 -4.40 11.85 -22.52
N GLY A 417 -4.20 12.54 -23.63
CA GLY A 417 -4.11 14.00 -23.67
C GLY A 417 -5.42 14.71 -23.31
N ALA A 418 -6.57 14.16 -23.69
CA ALA A 418 -7.87 14.66 -23.26
C ALA A 418 -8.07 14.49 -21.74
N LEU A 419 -7.64 13.36 -21.16
CA LEU A 419 -7.64 13.18 -19.70
C LEU A 419 -6.75 14.21 -19.00
N ASP A 420 -5.55 14.46 -19.55
CA ASP A 420 -4.65 15.48 -19.01
C ASP A 420 -5.25 16.89 -19.05
N GLN A 421 -6.05 17.22 -20.09
CA GLN A 421 -6.82 18.47 -20.17
C GLN A 421 -7.94 18.53 -19.11
N ILE A 422 -8.74 17.47 -18.97
CA ILE A 422 -9.81 17.37 -17.97
C ILE A 422 -9.25 17.63 -16.57
N ILE A 423 -8.19 16.94 -16.24
CA ILE A 423 -7.56 17.01 -14.89
C ILE A 423 -6.97 18.39 -14.63
N ALA A 424 -6.34 18.98 -15.63
CA ALA A 424 -5.70 20.29 -15.52
C ALA A 424 -6.67 21.48 -15.60
N GLY A 425 -7.96 21.26 -15.85
CA GLY A 425 -8.91 22.36 -16.11
C GLY A 425 -8.58 23.09 -17.41
N ALA A 426 -8.29 22.34 -18.46
CA ALA A 426 -7.89 22.89 -19.76
C ALA A 426 -8.76 22.34 -20.91
N MET A 427 -9.99 21.91 -20.62
CA MET A 427 -10.96 21.53 -21.64
C MET A 427 -11.37 22.75 -22.50
N PRO A 428 -11.89 22.52 -23.71
CA PRO A 428 -12.50 23.59 -24.51
C PRO A 428 -13.56 24.34 -23.68
N GLY A 429 -13.44 25.68 -23.59
CA GLY A 429 -14.32 26.52 -22.77
C GLY A 429 -13.84 26.80 -21.35
N GLU A 430 -12.90 26.02 -20.80
CA GLU A 430 -12.27 26.30 -19.47
C GLU A 430 -11.06 27.24 -19.58
N VAL A 431 -10.44 27.31 -20.76
CA VAL A 431 -9.27 28.16 -21.02
C VAL A 431 -9.74 29.55 -21.39
N ASP A 432 -9.63 30.49 -20.43
CA ASP A 432 -9.88 31.92 -20.64
C ASP A 432 -8.59 32.68 -20.27
N ASP A 433 -8.17 33.64 -21.11
CA ASP A 433 -7.01 34.52 -20.84
C ASP A 433 -7.19 35.38 -19.57
N LYS A 434 -8.41 35.48 -19.02
CA LYS A 434 -8.73 36.23 -17.80
C LYS A 434 -8.66 35.35 -16.52
N VAL A 435 -8.61 34.05 -16.64
CA VAL A 435 -8.59 33.10 -15.53
C VAL A 435 -7.22 32.41 -15.48
N ALA A 436 -6.46 32.65 -14.42
CA ALA A 436 -5.15 32.03 -14.24
C ALA A 436 -5.27 30.49 -14.21
N ALA A 437 -4.27 29.79 -14.74
CA ALA A 437 -4.28 28.34 -14.80
C ALA A 437 -4.44 27.68 -13.41
N ALA A 438 -3.94 28.30 -12.34
CA ALA A 438 -4.11 27.85 -10.96
C ALA A 438 -5.57 27.91 -10.48
N GLU A 439 -6.36 28.84 -10.97
CA GLU A 439 -7.74 29.08 -10.55
C GLU A 439 -8.76 28.17 -11.26
N ARG A 440 -8.36 27.50 -12.36
CA ARG A 440 -9.23 26.62 -13.11
C ARG A 440 -9.58 25.36 -12.32
N PRO A 441 -10.74 24.74 -12.54
CA PRO A 441 -11.15 23.53 -11.87
C PRO A 441 -10.10 22.41 -12.08
N LYS A 442 -9.63 21.79 -11.00
CA LYS A 442 -8.79 20.61 -11.06
C LYS A 442 -9.58 19.39 -10.65
N ARG A 443 -9.29 18.26 -11.27
CA ARG A 443 -10.03 17.02 -11.05
C ARG A 443 -9.09 15.88 -10.74
N LEU A 444 -9.47 14.97 -9.86
CA LEU A 444 -8.77 13.70 -9.66
C LEU A 444 -9.44 12.62 -10.51
N MET A 445 -8.65 11.96 -11.35
CA MET A 445 -9.11 10.82 -12.18
C MET A 445 -8.27 9.59 -11.90
N VAL A 446 -8.95 8.47 -11.71
CA VAL A 446 -8.38 7.15 -11.48
C VAL A 446 -8.59 6.31 -12.73
N VAL A 447 -7.53 5.67 -13.22
CA VAL A 447 -7.53 4.97 -14.52
C VAL A 447 -6.88 3.60 -14.41
N ALA A 448 -7.46 2.57 -15.07
CA ALA A 448 -6.89 1.22 -15.11
C ALA A 448 -5.64 1.14 -15.99
N THR A 449 -4.67 0.27 -15.64
CA THR A 449 -3.52 -0.04 -16.53
C THR A 449 -3.89 -0.82 -17.78
N GLY A 450 -5.10 -1.35 -17.84
CA GLY A 450 -5.51 -2.36 -18.83
C GLY A 450 -5.23 -3.79 -18.35
N ASN A 451 -5.80 -4.76 -19.06
CA ASN A 451 -5.85 -6.14 -18.61
C ASN A 451 -5.04 -7.09 -19.47
N VAL A 452 -4.40 -8.06 -18.83
CA VAL A 452 -3.86 -9.24 -19.50
C VAL A 452 -4.98 -10.28 -19.57
N SER A 453 -5.31 -10.71 -20.77
CA SER A 453 -6.29 -11.79 -20.99
C SER A 453 -5.71 -13.12 -20.48
N GLY A 454 -6.59 -14.00 -19.99
CA GLY A 454 -6.23 -15.39 -19.67
C GLY A 454 -5.65 -16.12 -20.88
N GLY A 455 -5.08 -17.29 -20.65
CA GLY A 455 -4.51 -18.10 -21.71
C GLY A 455 -3.02 -17.94 -21.94
N MET A 456 -2.34 -17.16 -21.11
CA MET A 456 -0.88 -16.98 -21.12
C MET A 456 -0.22 -17.72 -19.96
N ALA A 457 1.03 -18.16 -20.14
CA ALA A 457 1.84 -18.69 -19.06
C ALA A 457 2.25 -17.58 -18.08
N VAL A 458 2.32 -17.90 -16.79
CA VAL A 458 2.57 -16.93 -15.69
C VAL A 458 3.84 -16.09 -15.90
N ASP A 459 4.89 -16.65 -16.48
CA ASP A 459 6.18 -16.00 -16.70
C ASP A 459 6.14 -14.94 -17.82
N VAL A 460 5.13 -14.97 -18.70
CA VAL A 460 4.95 -14.00 -19.80
C VAL A 460 4.10 -12.78 -19.37
N LEU A 461 3.28 -12.94 -18.33
CA LEU A 461 2.33 -11.92 -17.86
C LEU A 461 3.01 -10.56 -17.52
N PRO A 462 4.21 -10.49 -16.89
CA PRO A 462 4.82 -9.22 -16.52
C PRO A 462 5.23 -8.31 -17.69
N SER A 463 5.37 -8.82 -18.90
CA SER A 463 5.90 -8.08 -20.06
C SER A 463 4.85 -7.28 -20.84
N GLN A 464 3.57 -7.40 -20.50
CA GLN A 464 2.49 -6.74 -21.24
C GLN A 464 2.47 -5.22 -20.98
N PRO A 465 2.55 -4.37 -22.05
CA PRO A 465 2.55 -2.92 -21.88
C PRO A 465 1.16 -2.40 -21.48
N LEU A 466 1.16 -1.16 -20.95
CA LEU A 466 -0.06 -0.41 -20.63
C LEU A 466 -1.02 -0.33 -21.82
N GLU A 467 -2.31 -0.15 -21.54
CA GLU A 467 -3.34 0.20 -22.52
C GLU A 467 -3.74 1.68 -22.43
N ASP A 468 -4.15 2.28 -23.55
CA ASP A 468 -4.65 3.65 -23.60
C ASP A 468 -5.95 3.78 -22.76
N PRO A 469 -6.15 4.77 -21.90
CA PRO A 469 -5.37 6.00 -21.72
C PRO A 469 -4.45 6.01 -20.48
N SER A 470 -4.02 4.86 -20.00
CA SER A 470 -3.27 4.73 -18.73
C SER A 470 -1.90 5.43 -18.73
N GLN A 471 -1.36 5.82 -19.89
CA GLN A 471 -0.15 6.62 -20.04
C GLN A 471 -0.35 8.12 -19.76
N SER A 472 -1.56 8.58 -19.43
CA SER A 472 -1.85 9.97 -19.03
C SER A 472 -0.89 10.43 -17.94
N TRP A 473 -0.39 11.66 -18.02
CA TRP A 473 0.56 12.21 -17.05
C TRP A 473 -0.11 12.65 -15.75
N ASN A 474 -1.34 13.17 -15.85
CA ASN A 474 -2.06 13.74 -14.72
C ASN A 474 -2.95 12.71 -13.99
N ALA A 475 -3.43 11.68 -14.68
CA ALA A 475 -4.26 10.65 -14.05
C ALA A 475 -3.47 9.82 -13.02
N LEU A 476 -4.16 9.34 -11.99
CA LEU A 476 -3.67 8.30 -11.10
C LEU A 476 -3.95 6.94 -11.73
N THR A 477 -2.91 6.30 -12.26
CA THR A 477 -3.03 4.99 -12.92
C THR A 477 -2.87 3.86 -11.93
N ILE A 478 -3.85 2.96 -11.92
CA ILE A 478 -3.98 1.86 -10.96
C ILE A 478 -3.59 0.54 -11.60
N GLY A 479 -2.58 -0.10 -11.02
CA GLY A 479 -2.27 -1.50 -11.28
C GLY A 479 -2.93 -2.44 -10.28
N GLY A 480 -2.85 -3.74 -10.56
CA GLY A 480 -3.40 -4.79 -9.70
C GLY A 480 -2.35 -5.49 -8.86
N PHE A 481 -2.63 -5.70 -7.59
CA PHE A 481 -2.01 -6.74 -6.77
C PHE A 481 -3.09 -7.70 -6.28
N THR A 482 -2.73 -8.79 -5.60
CA THR A 482 -3.71 -9.70 -5.04
C THR A 482 -3.31 -10.25 -3.67
N ARG A 483 -4.30 -10.43 -2.80
CA ARG A 483 -4.24 -11.25 -1.58
C ARG A 483 -5.01 -12.55 -1.72
N LYS A 484 -5.73 -12.72 -2.82
CA LYS A 484 -6.57 -13.89 -3.11
C LYS A 484 -5.69 -15.03 -3.65
N GLU A 485 -5.54 -16.13 -2.91
CA GLU A 485 -4.72 -17.28 -3.32
C GLU A 485 -5.34 -18.63 -3.03
N GLN A 486 -6.58 -18.66 -2.52
CA GLN A 486 -7.23 -19.91 -2.20
C GLN A 486 -7.82 -20.59 -3.44
N PRO A 487 -7.48 -21.86 -3.71
CA PRO A 487 -8.12 -22.62 -4.77
C PRO A 487 -9.57 -22.95 -4.39
N PRO A 488 -10.43 -23.23 -5.41
CA PRO A 488 -11.76 -23.78 -5.16
C PRO A 488 -11.68 -25.11 -4.41
N ALA A 489 -12.81 -25.52 -3.78
CA ALA A 489 -12.90 -26.75 -3.02
C ALA A 489 -12.49 -28.01 -3.83
N PRO A 490 -12.00 -29.10 -3.18
CA PRO A 490 -11.36 -30.24 -3.83
C PRO A 490 -12.19 -30.92 -4.93
N PRO A 491 -11.50 -31.59 -5.91
CA PRO A 491 -10.06 -31.83 -5.99
C PRO A 491 -9.33 -30.67 -6.66
N PRO A 492 -8.26 -30.14 -6.07
CA PRO A 492 -7.51 -29.05 -6.65
C PRO A 492 -6.65 -29.53 -7.82
N VAL A 493 -7.17 -29.43 -9.02
CA VAL A 493 -6.36 -29.50 -10.25
C VAL A 493 -5.76 -28.11 -10.55
N LEU A 494 -6.31 -27.08 -9.90
CA LEU A 494 -5.94 -25.68 -10.08
C LEU A 494 -5.21 -25.14 -8.84
N GLN A 495 -4.28 -24.22 -9.06
CA GLN A 495 -3.59 -23.47 -8.01
C GLN A 495 -3.57 -22.00 -8.35
N ALA A 496 -3.45 -21.12 -7.35
CA ALA A 496 -3.33 -19.70 -7.59
C ALA A 496 -2.12 -19.41 -8.47
N ALA A 497 -2.31 -18.61 -9.52
CA ALA A 497 -1.27 -18.28 -10.49
C ALA A 497 -0.11 -17.52 -9.86
N VAL A 498 -0.38 -16.67 -8.85
CA VAL A 498 0.64 -15.99 -8.05
C VAL A 498 0.28 -16.08 -6.56
N PRO A 499 1.28 -16.11 -5.67
CA PRO A 499 1.04 -16.06 -4.23
C PRO A 499 0.41 -14.73 -3.79
N ALA A 500 -0.22 -14.71 -2.61
CA ALA A 500 -0.72 -13.49 -1.99
C ALA A 500 0.39 -12.42 -1.85
N ASN A 501 -0.01 -11.17 -1.86
CA ASN A 501 0.87 -10.01 -1.79
C ASN A 501 1.85 -9.86 -2.98
N HIS A 502 1.52 -10.46 -4.11
CA HIS A 502 2.21 -10.27 -5.38
C HIS A 502 1.36 -9.44 -6.35
N ARG A 503 1.98 -9.04 -7.47
CA ARG A 503 1.26 -8.39 -8.57
C ARG A 503 0.19 -9.34 -9.10
N SER A 504 -1.02 -8.84 -9.27
CA SER A 504 -2.10 -9.60 -9.91
C SER A 504 -1.73 -9.97 -11.35
N PRO A 505 -2.00 -11.20 -11.79
CA PRO A 505 -1.73 -11.64 -13.17
C PRO A 505 -2.47 -10.79 -14.23
N PHE A 506 -3.58 -10.17 -13.86
CA PHE A 506 -4.34 -9.28 -14.76
C PHE A 506 -3.63 -7.96 -15.05
N SER A 507 -2.74 -7.48 -14.18
CA SER A 507 -2.18 -6.14 -14.25
C SER A 507 -1.16 -5.99 -15.37
N ARG A 508 -1.25 -4.89 -16.12
CA ARG A 508 -0.22 -4.43 -17.06
C ARG A 508 0.76 -3.49 -16.39
N GLY A 509 1.87 -3.15 -17.05
CA GLY A 509 2.92 -2.29 -16.50
C GLY A 509 3.66 -1.51 -17.57
N SER A 510 4.62 -0.69 -17.14
CA SER A 510 5.40 0.15 -18.04
C SER A 510 6.88 -0.25 -18.19
N GLN A 511 7.24 -1.51 -17.85
CA GLN A 511 8.64 -1.97 -17.88
C GLN A 511 9.27 -1.91 -19.27
N SER A 512 8.48 -2.13 -20.33
CA SER A 512 8.92 -2.08 -21.73
C SER A 512 9.02 -0.67 -22.30
N LEU A 513 8.62 0.36 -21.54
CA LEU A 513 8.58 1.75 -22.01
C LEU A 513 9.89 2.50 -21.70
N PRO A 514 10.29 3.50 -22.51
CA PRO A 514 11.52 4.27 -22.28
C PRO A 514 11.49 5.04 -20.95
N ASP A 515 12.58 4.93 -20.18
CA ASP A 515 12.68 5.50 -18.83
C ASP A 515 12.67 7.03 -18.77
N ASP A 516 13.15 7.69 -19.80
CA ASP A 516 13.31 9.15 -19.88
C ASP A 516 12.14 9.86 -20.57
N LEU A 517 11.27 9.10 -21.24
CA LEU A 517 10.20 9.65 -22.07
C LEU A 517 8.79 9.40 -21.52
N THR A 518 8.63 8.39 -20.67
CA THR A 518 7.33 7.98 -20.13
C THR A 518 7.29 8.07 -18.61
N PRO A 519 6.15 8.51 -18.01
CA PRO A 519 5.98 8.50 -16.57
C PRO A 519 6.08 7.08 -15.98
N ILE A 520 6.36 6.99 -14.68
CA ILE A 520 6.25 5.73 -13.94
C ILE A 520 4.77 5.38 -13.82
N LYS A 521 4.37 4.26 -14.41
CA LYS A 521 3.01 3.72 -14.38
C LYS A 521 3.06 2.19 -14.16
N PRO A 522 2.12 1.66 -13.33
CA PRO A 522 1.13 2.37 -12.50
C PRO A 522 1.81 3.23 -11.42
N GLU A 523 1.07 4.18 -10.83
CA GLU A 523 1.56 4.85 -9.63
C GLU A 523 1.37 4.00 -8.38
N VAL A 524 0.24 3.33 -8.24
CA VAL A 524 -0.11 2.49 -7.07
C VAL A 524 -0.86 1.24 -7.49
N LEU A 525 -0.98 0.30 -6.54
CA LEU A 525 -1.66 -0.98 -6.74
C LEU A 525 -2.87 -1.10 -5.80
N PHE A 526 -3.94 -1.71 -6.31
CA PHE A 526 -5.10 -2.12 -5.51
C PHE A 526 -5.47 -3.59 -5.80
N GLU A 527 -6.29 -4.20 -4.93
CA GLU A 527 -6.73 -5.59 -5.10
C GLU A 527 -7.47 -5.76 -6.45
N ALA A 528 -7.03 -6.71 -7.24
CA ALA A 528 -7.54 -6.99 -8.58
C ALA A 528 -8.00 -8.45 -8.76
N GLY A 529 -7.95 -9.25 -7.70
CA GLY A 529 -8.11 -10.69 -7.80
C GLY A 529 -6.89 -11.38 -8.41
N ASN A 530 -6.98 -12.70 -8.51
CA ASN A 530 -5.94 -13.58 -9.03
C ASN A 530 -6.47 -14.38 -10.24
N MET A 531 -5.61 -15.11 -10.89
CA MET A 531 -5.96 -16.19 -11.82
C MET A 531 -5.68 -17.53 -11.16
N MET A 532 -6.34 -18.57 -11.65
CA MET A 532 -5.99 -19.96 -11.37
C MET A 532 -5.13 -20.51 -12.50
N SER A 533 -4.16 -21.34 -12.15
CA SER A 533 -3.24 -22.01 -13.08
C SER A 533 -3.42 -23.51 -13.00
N ASP A 534 -3.46 -24.18 -14.14
CA ASP A 534 -3.44 -25.64 -14.22
C ASP A 534 -2.00 -26.22 -14.15
N ALA A 535 -1.87 -27.53 -14.16
CA ALA A 535 -0.59 -28.23 -14.12
C ALA A 535 0.32 -27.93 -15.32
N THR A 536 -0.20 -27.36 -16.42
CA THR A 536 0.57 -26.96 -17.60
C THR A 536 1.05 -25.50 -17.51
N GLY A 537 0.63 -24.77 -16.48
CA GLY A 537 0.91 -23.35 -16.30
C GLY A 537 -0.03 -22.41 -17.06
N PHE A 538 -1.09 -22.93 -17.67
CA PHE A 538 -2.11 -22.12 -18.32
C PHE A 538 -3.00 -21.43 -17.29
N CYS A 539 -3.12 -20.10 -17.37
CA CYS A 539 -3.85 -19.29 -16.39
C CYS A 539 -5.23 -18.87 -16.90
N GLY A 540 -6.22 -18.95 -16.03
CA GLY A 540 -7.58 -18.49 -16.29
C GLY A 540 -8.20 -17.76 -15.12
N TRP A 541 -9.25 -16.99 -15.41
CA TRP A 541 -10.10 -16.40 -14.40
C TRP A 541 -10.88 -17.47 -13.62
N ASP A 542 -11.09 -17.21 -12.33
CA ASP A 542 -11.89 -18.08 -11.44
C ASP A 542 -12.58 -17.23 -10.37
N PRO A 543 -13.86 -17.51 -10.04
CA PRO A 543 -14.60 -16.75 -9.01
C PRO A 543 -13.97 -16.87 -7.62
N SER A 544 -13.38 -18.01 -7.27
CA SER A 544 -12.80 -18.27 -5.93
C SER A 544 -11.69 -17.29 -5.55
N VAL A 545 -11.02 -16.70 -6.55
CA VAL A 545 -9.94 -15.72 -6.37
C VAL A 545 -10.27 -14.32 -6.90
N SER A 546 -11.57 -14.02 -7.03
CA SER A 546 -12.09 -12.72 -7.46
C SER A 546 -12.61 -11.90 -6.25
N LEU A 547 -12.95 -10.64 -6.47
CA LEU A 547 -13.69 -9.81 -5.51
C LEU A 547 -15.19 -10.04 -5.69
N LEU A 548 -15.97 -9.74 -4.65
CA LEU A 548 -17.43 -9.78 -4.70
C LEU A 548 -18.01 -8.36 -4.84
N SER A 549 -18.95 -8.17 -5.75
CA SER A 549 -19.63 -6.89 -5.93
C SER A 549 -21.11 -7.04 -6.33
N ALA A 550 -21.81 -5.89 -6.42
CA ALA A 550 -23.20 -5.84 -6.87
C ALA A 550 -23.32 -6.18 -8.36
N GLY A 551 -24.27 -7.01 -8.72
CA GLY A 551 -24.58 -7.37 -10.11
C GLY A 551 -25.69 -6.50 -10.70
N SER A 552 -25.70 -6.32 -12.03
CA SER A 552 -26.76 -5.55 -12.71
C SER A 552 -28.09 -6.29 -12.80
N ASP A 553 -28.09 -7.61 -12.73
CA ASP A 553 -29.33 -8.42 -12.66
C ASP A 553 -29.85 -8.49 -11.23
N VAL A 554 -30.58 -7.47 -10.83
CA VAL A 554 -31.12 -7.31 -9.47
C VAL A 554 -32.06 -8.42 -9.06
N THR A 555 -32.72 -9.07 -10.04
CA THR A 555 -33.75 -10.10 -9.80
C THR A 555 -33.21 -11.53 -9.92
N GLY A 556 -32.15 -11.77 -10.67
CA GLY A 556 -31.53 -13.08 -10.87
C GLY A 556 -30.23 -13.24 -10.08
N GLU A 557 -29.23 -12.47 -10.40
CA GLU A 557 -27.89 -12.53 -9.80
C GLU A 557 -27.45 -11.16 -9.27
N PRO A 558 -27.96 -10.73 -8.09
CA PRO A 558 -27.64 -9.44 -7.52
C PRO A 558 -26.19 -9.34 -6.99
N LEU A 559 -25.46 -10.42 -6.89
CA LEU A 559 -24.04 -10.49 -6.52
C LEU A 559 -23.26 -11.21 -7.61
N ILE A 560 -22.12 -10.64 -7.98
CA ILE A 560 -21.25 -11.23 -8.99
C ILE A 560 -19.79 -11.17 -8.58
N PRO A 561 -18.95 -12.08 -9.09
CA PRO A 561 -17.49 -11.92 -9.03
C PRO A 561 -17.06 -10.75 -9.91
N PHE A 562 -16.13 -9.94 -9.42
CA PHE A 562 -15.53 -8.86 -10.20
C PHE A 562 -14.00 -8.86 -10.02
N TRP A 563 -13.25 -8.65 -11.09
CA TRP A 563 -11.81 -8.88 -11.12
C TRP A 563 -11.07 -7.94 -12.06
N ALA A 564 -9.78 -8.15 -12.22
CA ALA A 564 -8.86 -7.44 -13.08
C ALA A 564 -8.63 -5.97 -12.65
N THR A 565 -8.03 -5.18 -13.52
CA THR A 565 -7.72 -3.79 -13.19
C THR A 565 -8.96 -2.90 -13.10
N SER A 566 -10.11 -3.34 -13.63
CA SER A 566 -11.41 -2.69 -13.39
C SER A 566 -11.80 -2.79 -11.91
N ALA A 567 -11.62 -3.96 -11.28
CA ALA A 567 -11.85 -4.11 -9.84
C ALA A 567 -10.87 -3.25 -9.02
N ALA A 568 -9.59 -3.22 -9.40
CA ALA A 568 -8.60 -2.35 -8.75
C ALA A 568 -8.97 -0.87 -8.82
N VAL A 569 -9.55 -0.40 -9.94
CA VAL A 569 -10.09 0.97 -10.08
C VAL A 569 -11.28 1.20 -9.13
N GLY A 570 -12.19 0.24 -9.00
CA GLY A 570 -13.30 0.32 -8.04
C GLY A 570 -12.81 0.44 -6.60
N MET A 571 -11.85 -0.39 -6.21
CA MET A 571 -11.18 -0.33 -4.90
C MET A 571 -10.46 1.00 -4.67
N ALA A 572 -9.78 1.52 -5.70
CA ALA A 572 -9.14 2.83 -5.65
C ALA A 572 -10.18 3.97 -5.54
N GLY A 573 -11.32 3.85 -6.22
CA GLY A 573 -12.45 4.78 -6.09
C GLY A 573 -12.99 4.83 -4.66
N ASN A 574 -13.17 3.68 -4.00
CA ASN A 574 -13.52 3.62 -2.59
C ASN A 574 -12.50 4.35 -1.70
N PHE A 575 -11.22 4.08 -1.92
CA PHE A 575 -10.14 4.75 -1.19
C PHE A 575 -10.19 6.28 -1.37
N VAL A 576 -10.34 6.74 -2.62
CA VAL A 576 -10.43 8.17 -2.95
C VAL A 576 -11.64 8.81 -2.28
N GLY A 577 -12.81 8.19 -2.36
CA GLY A 577 -14.04 8.69 -1.73
C GLY A 577 -13.89 8.83 -0.21
N ARG A 578 -13.31 7.84 0.45
CA ARG A 578 -13.01 7.86 1.90
C ARG A 578 -12.00 8.95 2.26
N LEU A 579 -10.94 9.11 1.48
CA LEU A 579 -9.94 10.15 1.70
C LEU A 579 -10.53 11.55 1.52
N GLN A 580 -11.34 11.77 0.49
CA GLN A 580 -12.03 13.04 0.26
C GLN A 580 -13.05 13.35 1.35
N ALA A 581 -13.77 12.33 1.87
CA ALA A 581 -14.70 12.51 2.99
C ALA A 581 -13.97 12.91 4.28
N ALA A 582 -12.78 12.36 4.53
CA ALA A 582 -11.96 12.70 5.68
C ALA A 582 -11.24 14.07 5.52
N ARG A 583 -10.87 14.44 4.30
CA ARG A 583 -10.10 15.65 3.98
C ARG A 583 -10.69 16.39 2.77
N PRO A 584 -11.90 16.98 2.91
CA PRO A 584 -12.55 17.71 1.82
C PRO A 584 -11.89 19.07 1.52
N ASP A 585 -11.04 19.54 2.40
CA ASP A 585 -10.38 20.86 2.42
C ASP A 585 -9.13 20.94 1.52
N ILE A 586 -8.60 19.81 1.07
CA ILE A 586 -7.34 19.77 0.30
C ILE A 586 -7.57 19.60 -1.21
N TRP A 587 -6.55 20.01 -1.98
CA TRP A 587 -6.62 20.00 -3.44
C TRP A 587 -6.55 18.58 -4.05
N PRO A 588 -7.05 18.40 -5.28
CA PRO A 588 -6.89 17.12 -6.00
C PRO A 588 -5.43 16.68 -6.17
N GLU A 589 -4.50 17.62 -6.35
CA GLU A 589 -3.06 17.36 -6.35
C GLU A 589 -2.58 16.76 -5.03
N THR A 590 -3.14 17.23 -3.91
CA THR A 590 -2.78 16.76 -2.57
C THR A 590 -3.38 15.40 -2.28
N HIS A 591 -4.65 15.15 -2.67
CA HIS A 591 -5.23 13.80 -2.59
C HIS A 591 -4.36 12.79 -3.34
N ARG A 592 -3.95 13.11 -4.61
CA ARG A 592 -3.07 12.24 -5.39
C ARG A 592 -1.71 12.02 -4.69
N ALA A 593 -1.13 13.06 -4.10
CA ALA A 593 0.13 12.95 -3.38
C ALA A 593 0.02 12.05 -2.13
N LEU A 594 -1.03 12.21 -1.33
CA LEU A 594 -1.26 11.41 -0.12
C LEU A 594 -1.52 9.94 -0.43
N ILE A 595 -2.26 9.63 -1.51
CA ILE A 595 -2.47 8.26 -1.97
C ILE A 595 -1.11 7.59 -2.26
N VAL A 596 -0.26 8.27 -3.02
CA VAL A 596 1.06 7.74 -3.39
C VAL A 596 2.01 7.72 -2.18
N ASP A 597 1.98 8.74 -1.32
CA ASP A 597 2.83 8.80 -0.12
C ASP A 597 2.50 7.69 0.87
N SER A 598 1.22 7.39 1.08
CA SER A 598 0.76 6.31 1.97
C SER A 598 1.18 4.92 1.50
N ALA A 599 1.45 4.75 0.20
CA ALA A 599 1.71 3.45 -0.40
C ALA A 599 3.02 2.80 0.07
N ARG A 600 2.97 1.49 0.29
CA ARG A 600 4.12 0.66 0.69
C ARG A 600 4.15 -0.62 -0.15
N TRP A 601 5.37 -1.11 -0.46
CA TRP A 601 5.50 -2.39 -1.14
C TRP A 601 5.32 -3.53 -0.15
N PRO A 602 4.47 -4.52 -0.45
CA PRO A 602 4.44 -5.79 0.24
C PRO A 602 5.84 -6.43 0.31
N GLU A 603 6.12 -7.13 1.40
CA GLU A 603 7.46 -7.64 1.67
C GLU A 603 8.01 -8.55 0.55
N PRO A 604 7.22 -9.47 -0.06
CA PRO A 604 7.71 -10.30 -1.17
C PRO A 604 8.21 -9.47 -2.35
N ILE A 605 7.51 -8.39 -2.70
CA ILE A 605 7.90 -7.47 -3.78
C ILE A 605 9.18 -6.74 -3.40
N ARG A 606 9.24 -6.17 -2.20
CA ARG A 606 10.42 -5.47 -1.68
C ARG A 606 11.66 -6.37 -1.69
N LYS A 607 11.54 -7.58 -1.17
CA LYS A 607 12.63 -8.57 -1.16
C LYS A 607 13.15 -8.92 -2.56
N LYS A 608 12.24 -9.10 -3.52
CA LYS A 608 12.57 -9.48 -4.89
C LYS A 608 13.46 -8.44 -5.59
N PHE A 609 13.19 -7.15 -5.41
CA PHE A 609 13.82 -6.08 -6.20
C PHE A 609 14.88 -5.27 -5.45
N ILE A 610 14.71 -5.02 -4.16
CA ILE A 610 15.54 -4.10 -3.37
C ILE A 610 16.39 -4.88 -2.35
N GLY A 611 15.99 -6.10 -1.99
CA GLY A 611 16.57 -6.88 -0.89
C GLY A 611 16.12 -6.38 0.49
N THR A 612 16.74 -6.92 1.52
CA THR A 612 16.39 -6.67 2.95
C THR A 612 17.36 -5.71 3.64
N GLY A 613 18.32 -5.10 2.91
CA GLY A 613 19.35 -4.22 3.47
C GLY A 613 18.80 -2.95 4.12
N ALA A 614 19.50 -2.45 5.14
CA ALA A 614 19.19 -1.19 5.83
C ALA A 614 19.25 0.03 4.88
N HIS A 615 20.07 -0.06 3.84
CA HIS A 615 20.18 0.97 2.81
C HIS A 615 19.81 0.42 1.43
N TRP A 616 19.39 1.31 0.51
CA TRP A 616 19.08 0.94 -0.87
C TRP A 616 20.28 0.39 -1.67
N LYS A 617 21.48 0.43 -1.11
CA LYS A 617 22.78 0.04 -1.70
C LYS A 617 23.29 -1.33 -1.26
N THR A 618 22.54 -2.35 -1.15
CA THR A 618 23.09 -3.66 -0.79
C THR A 618 23.26 -4.56 -2.01
N GLY A 619 24.49 -4.59 -2.53
CA GLY A 619 25.01 -5.60 -3.47
C GLY A 619 24.55 -5.44 -4.92
N LYS A 620 24.98 -6.39 -5.78
CA LYS A 620 24.58 -6.52 -7.20
C LYS A 620 23.06 -6.66 -7.41
N ALA A 621 22.29 -6.86 -6.34
CA ALA A 621 20.84 -7.09 -6.38
C ALA A 621 20.03 -5.79 -6.59
N ALA A 622 20.48 -4.63 -6.12
CA ALA A 622 19.71 -3.38 -6.11
C ALA A 622 20.25 -2.31 -7.08
N THR A 623 20.51 -2.69 -8.33
CA THR A 623 20.93 -1.73 -9.37
C THR A 623 19.81 -0.72 -9.67
N LYS A 624 20.16 0.46 -10.19
CA LYS A 624 19.18 1.48 -10.60
C LYS A 624 18.15 0.91 -11.58
N ALA A 625 18.58 0.10 -12.55
CA ALA A 625 17.68 -0.54 -13.49
C ALA A 625 16.66 -1.48 -12.82
N LYS A 626 17.07 -2.26 -11.80
CA LYS A 626 16.12 -3.11 -11.05
C LYS A 626 15.12 -2.29 -10.24
N LYS A 627 15.53 -1.18 -9.64
CA LYS A 627 14.64 -0.27 -8.92
C LYS A 627 13.62 0.39 -9.86
N GLN A 628 14.06 0.82 -11.05
CA GLN A 628 13.18 1.35 -12.08
C GLN A 628 12.21 0.29 -12.60
N ALA A 629 12.67 -0.93 -12.86
CA ALA A 629 11.82 -2.05 -13.26
C ALA A 629 10.74 -2.35 -12.19
N MET A 630 11.11 -2.34 -10.90
CA MET A 630 10.16 -2.48 -9.81
C MET A 630 9.07 -1.38 -9.85
N LEU A 631 9.48 -0.13 -9.98
CA LEU A 631 8.52 0.98 -10.03
C LEU A 631 7.60 0.93 -11.25
N ARG A 632 8.12 0.49 -12.40
CA ARG A 632 7.34 0.35 -13.63
C ARG A 632 6.42 -0.88 -13.64
N GLU A 633 6.62 -1.80 -12.70
CA GLU A 633 5.77 -2.97 -12.49
C GLU A 633 4.78 -2.78 -11.34
N PHE A 634 5.22 -2.17 -10.24
CA PHE A 634 4.48 -2.12 -8.98
C PHE A 634 4.15 -0.71 -8.49
N GLY A 635 4.52 0.32 -9.25
CA GLY A 635 4.40 1.70 -8.78
C GLY A 635 5.10 1.90 -7.42
N TYR A 636 4.51 2.74 -6.60
CA TYR A 636 4.98 3.01 -5.24
C TYR A 636 4.41 2.03 -4.20
N GLY A 637 3.68 1.00 -4.65
CA GLY A 637 3.12 -0.06 -3.83
C GLY A 637 1.62 0.06 -3.58
N VAL A 638 1.15 -0.52 -2.48
CA VAL A 638 -0.26 -0.56 -2.07
C VAL A 638 -0.53 0.58 -1.09
N PRO A 639 -1.48 1.50 -1.37
CA PRO A 639 -1.85 2.58 -0.46
C PRO A 639 -2.50 2.07 0.83
N ASP A 640 -2.29 2.83 1.91
CA ASP A 640 -2.86 2.61 3.22
C ASP A 640 -3.75 3.81 3.57
N ILE A 641 -5.04 3.58 3.84
CA ILE A 641 -6.02 4.66 4.04
C ILE A 641 -5.74 5.44 5.33
N ASP A 642 -5.34 4.76 6.39
CA ASP A 642 -5.10 5.41 7.68
C ASP A 642 -3.86 6.30 7.60
N ARG A 643 -2.82 5.86 6.87
CA ARG A 643 -1.64 6.68 6.54
C ARG A 643 -1.96 7.87 5.64
N ALA A 644 -2.91 7.71 4.73
CA ALA A 644 -3.30 8.81 3.84
C ALA A 644 -4.10 9.90 4.58
N ILE A 645 -4.86 9.51 5.61
CA ILE A 645 -5.73 10.42 6.38
C ILE A 645 -5.02 10.99 7.61
N LEU A 646 -4.29 10.16 8.37
CA LEU A 646 -3.77 10.47 9.70
C LEU A 646 -2.27 10.13 9.86
N SER A 647 -1.61 10.91 10.70
CA SER A 647 -0.26 10.65 11.20
C SER A 647 -0.29 9.85 12.52
N ALA A 648 0.83 9.23 12.87
CA ALA A 648 1.08 8.66 14.20
C ALA A 648 2.23 9.41 14.90
N ARG A 649 2.46 9.16 16.19
CA ARG A 649 3.54 9.82 16.93
C ARG A 649 4.92 9.53 16.34
N ASN A 650 5.17 8.31 15.90
CA ASN A 650 6.42 7.87 15.29
C ASN A 650 6.38 7.83 13.74
N ASP A 651 5.31 8.34 13.14
CA ASP A 651 5.10 8.36 11.69
C ASP A 651 4.32 9.62 11.30
N ALA A 652 5.04 10.72 11.09
CA ALA A 652 4.48 12.04 10.84
C ALA A 652 4.47 12.36 9.34
N THR A 653 3.37 12.93 8.85
CA THR A 653 3.19 13.39 7.48
C THR A 653 2.98 14.91 7.45
N LEU A 654 3.85 15.60 6.72
CA LEU A 654 3.86 17.03 6.50
C LEU A 654 3.27 17.33 5.11
N VAL A 655 2.40 18.32 5.02
CA VAL A 655 1.67 18.65 3.78
C VAL A 655 1.83 20.14 3.49
N ALA A 656 2.18 20.46 2.24
CA ALA A 656 2.16 21.83 1.72
C ALA A 656 1.40 21.89 0.41
N GLN A 657 0.58 22.94 0.24
CA GLN A 657 -0.12 23.28 -0.99
C GLN A 657 0.34 24.67 -1.41
N ALA A 658 0.78 24.85 -2.64
CA ALA A 658 1.31 26.12 -3.07
C ALA A 658 1.06 26.41 -4.55
N GLU A 659 0.93 27.70 -4.84
CA GLU A 659 1.01 28.23 -6.20
C GLU A 659 2.46 28.69 -6.49
N ILE A 660 2.90 28.47 -7.70
CA ILE A 660 4.20 28.90 -8.20
C ILE A 660 4.04 29.49 -9.60
N GLN A 661 4.73 30.58 -9.89
CA GLN A 661 4.86 31.12 -11.24
C GLN A 661 6.18 30.62 -11.85
N PRO A 662 6.17 29.51 -12.61
CA PRO A 662 7.41 28.85 -13.04
C PRO A 662 8.23 29.67 -14.02
N PHE A 663 7.57 30.55 -14.80
CA PHE A 663 8.21 31.33 -15.86
C PHE A 663 7.74 32.80 -15.83
N ALA A 664 8.55 33.68 -16.45
CA ALA A 664 8.24 35.07 -16.70
C ALA A 664 8.73 35.50 -18.08
N ILE A 665 8.23 36.64 -18.56
CA ILE A 665 8.78 37.27 -19.78
C ILE A 665 10.14 37.87 -19.46
N GLY A 666 11.17 37.52 -20.22
CA GLY A 666 12.51 38.06 -20.07
C GLY A 666 12.60 39.54 -20.37
N ALA A 667 13.71 40.18 -20.03
CA ALA A 667 13.98 41.61 -20.25
C ALA A 667 13.90 42.04 -21.72
N ASP A 668 14.03 41.12 -22.66
CA ASP A 668 13.86 41.32 -24.08
C ASP A 668 12.41 41.42 -24.55
N GLY A 669 11.44 41.15 -23.65
CA GLY A 669 10.01 41.14 -23.94
C GLY A 669 9.54 40.01 -24.88
N ARG A 670 10.42 39.08 -25.22
CA ARG A 670 10.19 38.08 -26.26
C ARG A 670 10.48 36.64 -25.84
N THR A 671 11.37 36.45 -24.86
CA THR A 671 11.76 35.08 -24.42
C THR A 671 11.15 34.77 -23.06
N GLY A 672 10.71 33.52 -22.87
CA GLY A 672 10.34 33.03 -21.53
C GLY A 672 11.59 32.68 -20.75
N VAL A 673 11.68 33.13 -19.51
CA VAL A 673 12.73 32.82 -18.57
C VAL A 673 12.17 32.08 -17.36
N PHE A 674 13.00 31.35 -16.61
CA PHE A 674 12.60 30.78 -15.33
C PHE A 674 12.39 31.91 -14.32
N ASN A 675 11.42 31.73 -13.42
CA ASN A 675 11.02 32.80 -12.49
C ASN A 675 11.13 32.34 -11.03
N GLU A 676 10.12 31.68 -10.50
CA GLU A 676 10.01 31.32 -9.10
C GLU A 676 10.45 29.88 -8.80
N MET A 677 10.89 29.71 -7.57
CA MET A 677 11.09 28.43 -6.90
C MET A 677 10.86 28.60 -5.41
N HIS A 678 10.51 27.53 -4.73
CA HIS A 678 10.18 27.54 -3.33
C HIS A 678 11.19 26.75 -2.50
N PHE A 679 11.56 27.30 -1.33
CA PHE A 679 12.26 26.56 -0.29
C PHE A 679 11.34 26.32 0.89
N TYR A 680 11.49 25.20 1.53
CA TYR A 680 10.89 24.87 2.81
C TYR A 680 12.02 24.51 3.77
N ASP A 681 12.16 25.30 4.83
CA ASP A 681 12.94 24.90 5.98
C ASP A 681 12.10 23.89 6.78
N LEU A 682 12.56 22.65 6.86
CA LEU A 682 11.76 21.57 7.41
C LEU A 682 11.81 21.53 8.93
N PRO A 683 10.68 21.46 9.63
CA PRO A 683 10.62 21.45 11.09
C PRO A 683 11.02 20.06 11.64
N TRP A 684 12.27 19.66 11.40
CA TRP A 684 12.75 18.36 11.85
C TRP A 684 12.77 18.23 13.36
N PRO A 685 12.24 17.14 13.94
CA PRO A 685 12.27 16.88 15.37
C PRO A 685 13.69 16.44 15.79
N LYS A 686 14.60 17.41 15.88
CA LYS A 686 16.03 17.14 16.07
C LYS A 686 16.31 16.37 17.34
N THR A 687 15.61 16.68 18.45
CA THR A 687 15.76 15.98 19.72
C THR A 687 15.33 14.50 19.60
N ALA A 688 14.20 14.25 18.98
CA ALA A 688 13.72 12.87 18.78
C ALA A 688 14.63 12.09 17.81
N LEU A 689 15.12 12.73 16.74
CA LEU A 689 16.06 12.12 15.79
C LEU A 689 17.42 11.81 16.43
N GLU A 690 17.89 12.66 17.34
CA GLU A 690 19.11 12.41 18.12
C GLU A 690 18.92 11.25 19.11
N GLN A 691 17.75 11.13 19.74
CA GLN A 691 17.40 10.00 20.61
C GLN A 691 17.38 8.65 19.88
N LEU A 692 16.99 8.65 18.62
CA LEU A 692 16.99 7.47 17.74
C LEU A 692 18.40 7.11 17.24
N GLU A 693 19.37 7.99 17.34
CA GLU A 693 20.79 7.79 16.98
C GLU A 693 21.00 7.08 15.62
N ASN A 694 21.36 5.81 15.68
CA ASN A 694 21.69 4.96 14.52
C ASN A 694 20.49 4.16 14.00
N GLU A 695 19.30 4.31 14.56
CA GLU A 695 18.10 3.65 14.06
C GLU A 695 17.83 4.03 12.60
N ILE A 696 17.43 3.04 11.81
CA ILE A 696 17.16 3.24 10.39
C ILE A 696 15.72 3.70 10.22
N ILE A 697 15.55 4.93 9.78
CA ILE A 697 14.26 5.52 9.48
C ILE A 697 14.06 5.72 7.99
N THR A 698 12.82 5.92 7.58
CA THR A 698 12.46 6.21 6.20
C THR A 698 11.80 7.59 6.12
N MET A 699 12.21 8.38 5.14
CA MET A 699 11.50 9.58 4.71
C MET A 699 11.04 9.38 3.27
N LYS A 700 9.82 9.77 2.97
CA LYS A 700 9.26 9.75 1.63
C LYS A 700 8.88 11.16 1.22
N VAL A 701 9.22 11.56 0.02
CA VAL A 701 8.90 12.88 -0.54
C VAL A 701 8.09 12.68 -1.80
N THR A 702 6.89 13.25 -1.83
CA THR A 702 5.94 13.15 -2.96
C THR A 702 5.53 14.54 -3.42
N LEU A 703 5.89 14.88 -4.66
CA LEU A 703 5.54 16.13 -5.34
C LEU A 703 4.52 15.84 -6.44
N SER A 704 3.34 16.46 -6.36
CA SER A 704 2.22 16.26 -7.30
C SER A 704 1.76 17.61 -7.85
N TYR A 705 1.56 17.67 -9.17
CA TYR A 705 1.03 18.84 -9.88
C TYR A 705 0.37 18.39 -11.19
N PHE A 706 -0.48 19.23 -11.80
CA PHE A 706 -1.15 18.88 -13.06
C PHE A 706 -0.67 19.79 -14.19
N ILE A 707 -0.26 19.18 -15.29
CA ILE A 707 0.22 19.87 -16.49
C ILE A 707 -0.91 20.07 -17.50
N GLU A 708 -0.91 21.20 -18.20
CA GLU A 708 -1.69 21.41 -19.41
C GLU A 708 -0.94 20.77 -20.58
N PRO A 709 -1.55 19.76 -21.27
CA PRO A 709 -0.86 19.00 -22.30
C PRO A 709 -0.79 19.75 -23.62
N ASN A 710 0.27 19.51 -24.40
CA ASN A 710 0.38 19.97 -25.79
C ASN A 710 0.78 18.78 -26.68
N LEU A 711 -0.20 18.19 -27.34
CA LEU A 711 0.01 17.08 -28.27
C LEU A 711 0.62 17.57 -29.59
N THR A 712 1.93 17.39 -29.73
CA THR A 712 2.66 17.67 -30.96
C THR A 712 3.38 16.41 -31.47
N GLY A 713 3.74 16.34 -32.73
CA GLY A 713 4.55 15.25 -33.28
C GLY A 713 5.91 15.06 -32.59
N LYS A 714 6.37 16.05 -31.80
CA LYS A 714 7.63 16.00 -31.02
C LYS A 714 7.44 15.45 -29.61
N ALA A 715 6.20 15.36 -29.12
CA ALA A 715 5.91 14.95 -27.74
C ALA A 715 6.46 13.56 -27.41
N ALA A 716 6.54 12.67 -28.38
CA ALA A 716 7.05 11.31 -28.22
C ALA A 716 8.56 11.23 -27.88
N THR A 717 9.34 12.24 -28.24
CA THR A 717 10.81 12.25 -28.05
C THR A 717 11.27 13.42 -27.18
N ARG A 718 10.38 14.39 -26.93
CA ARG A 718 10.69 15.63 -26.21
C ARG A 718 9.60 15.93 -25.17
N PRO A 719 9.68 15.39 -23.96
CA PRO A 719 8.69 15.60 -22.90
C PRO A 719 8.41 17.07 -22.56
N ASP A 720 9.40 17.95 -22.73
CA ASP A 720 9.28 19.41 -22.57
C ASP A 720 8.36 20.09 -23.57
N THR A 721 8.05 19.45 -24.68
CA THR A 721 7.04 19.95 -25.65
C THR A 721 5.62 19.51 -25.32
N TYR A 722 5.45 18.47 -24.53
CA TYR A 722 4.15 17.96 -24.11
C TYR A 722 3.61 18.70 -22.86
N ARG A 723 4.44 18.82 -21.82
CA ARG A 723 4.05 19.48 -20.56
C ARG A 723 4.10 21.01 -20.68
N SER A 724 3.13 21.67 -20.04
CA SER A 724 3.12 23.14 -19.91
C SER A 724 4.31 23.66 -19.11
N PHE A 725 4.59 23.02 -17.98
CA PHE A 725 5.72 23.19 -17.06
C PHE A 725 6.06 21.86 -16.42
N GLY A 726 7.18 21.77 -15.77
CA GLY A 726 7.50 20.64 -14.87
C GLY A 726 8.07 21.18 -13.57
N LEU A 727 7.92 20.44 -12.49
CA LEU A 727 8.51 20.72 -11.20
C LEU A 727 9.41 19.56 -10.78
N ARG A 728 10.45 19.87 -10.02
CA ARG A 728 11.33 18.90 -9.35
C ARG A 728 11.56 19.35 -7.93
N PHE A 729 12.02 18.43 -7.09
CA PHE A 729 12.49 18.74 -5.76
C PHE A 729 13.94 18.32 -5.56
N ASP A 730 14.63 18.97 -4.65
CA ASP A 730 15.94 18.58 -4.16
C ASP A 730 16.09 18.96 -2.69
N MET A 731 16.90 18.19 -1.96
CA MET A 731 17.04 18.32 -0.52
C MET A 731 18.43 18.81 -0.12
N LYS A 732 18.51 19.66 0.91
CA LYS A 732 19.76 20.10 1.50
C LYS A 732 20.54 18.91 2.02
N LYS A 733 21.86 18.85 1.74
CA LYS A 733 22.75 17.81 2.23
C LYS A 733 23.10 18.04 3.70
N ARG A 734 23.37 16.95 4.41
CA ARG A 734 23.70 16.95 5.82
C ARG A 734 24.77 17.98 6.22
N THR A 735 25.85 18.07 5.45
CA THR A 735 27.01 18.96 5.74
C THR A 735 26.98 20.28 4.99
N GLU A 736 25.87 20.56 4.26
CA GLU A 736 25.73 21.77 3.48
C GLU A 736 25.13 22.92 4.30
N THR A 737 25.67 24.11 4.19
CA THR A 737 25.01 25.30 4.76
C THR A 737 23.81 25.71 3.93
N SER A 738 22.80 26.35 4.54
CA SER A 738 21.62 26.86 3.83
C SER A 738 21.99 27.81 2.69
N ALA A 739 23.01 28.69 2.86
CA ALA A 739 23.49 29.59 1.82
C ALA A 739 24.11 28.79 0.63
N ARG A 740 24.86 27.74 0.90
CA ARG A 740 25.45 26.87 -0.13
C ARG A 740 24.37 26.06 -0.86
N PHE A 741 23.38 25.55 -0.13
CA PHE A 741 22.21 24.86 -0.69
C PHE A 741 21.47 25.79 -1.68
N ARG A 742 21.11 27.03 -1.25
CA ARG A 742 20.44 28.02 -2.09
C ARG A 742 21.26 28.37 -3.34
N SER A 743 22.57 28.62 -3.19
CA SER A 743 23.46 28.94 -4.31
C SER A 743 23.58 27.81 -5.32
N ARG A 744 23.49 26.56 -4.87
CA ARG A 744 23.63 25.43 -5.77
C ARG A 744 22.32 25.08 -6.50
N ILE A 745 21.18 25.29 -5.86
CA ILE A 745 19.89 25.17 -6.52
C ILE A 745 19.81 26.19 -7.67
N SER A 746 20.35 27.42 -7.54
CA SER A 746 20.42 28.50 -8.53
C SER A 746 21.41 28.28 -9.69
N ALA A 747 22.58 27.70 -9.46
CA ALA A 747 23.63 27.59 -10.49
C ALA A 747 23.49 26.39 -11.45
N SER A 748 22.68 25.36 -11.14
CA SER A 748 22.49 24.18 -12.03
C SER A 748 21.66 24.46 -13.28
N GLN A 749 21.00 25.61 -13.35
CA GLN A 749 20.35 26.07 -14.60
C GLN A 749 21.33 26.57 -15.67
N ALA A 750 22.56 26.85 -15.28
CA ALA A 750 23.59 27.34 -16.19
C ALA A 750 24.46 26.22 -16.81
N LYS A 751 24.36 24.98 -16.35
CA LYS A 751 25.21 23.88 -16.84
C LYS A 751 24.38 22.59 -16.96
N ASP A 752 23.81 22.37 -18.12
CA ASP A 752 23.44 21.02 -18.55
C ASP A 752 24.70 20.16 -18.59
N GLY A 753 24.78 19.14 -17.74
CA GLY A 753 25.72 18.04 -17.92
C GLY A 753 26.80 17.78 -16.87
N THR A 754 26.89 18.49 -15.76
CA THR A 754 27.84 18.11 -14.69
C THR A 754 27.15 17.25 -13.63
N GLU A 755 27.65 16.03 -13.46
CA GLU A 755 27.21 15.12 -12.39
C GLU A 755 27.51 15.75 -11.03
N ALA A 756 26.45 16.03 -10.30
CA ALA A 756 26.59 16.34 -8.90
C ALA A 756 26.81 15.05 -8.13
N ASP A 757 27.96 14.94 -7.56
CA ASP A 757 28.31 13.96 -6.58
C ASP A 757 27.49 14.19 -5.30
N GLY A 758 26.43 13.41 -5.06
CA GLY A 758 25.54 13.60 -3.94
C GLY A 758 25.44 12.37 -3.06
N GLU A 759 24.84 12.50 -1.91
CA GLU A 759 24.39 11.42 -1.04
C GLU A 759 23.28 10.58 -1.71
N THR A 760 23.47 10.17 -2.97
CA THR A 760 22.52 9.38 -3.75
C THR A 760 22.34 7.97 -3.19
N SER A 761 23.17 7.58 -2.21
CA SER A 761 23.13 6.24 -1.63
C SER A 761 21.92 5.96 -0.74
N CYS A 762 21.39 6.98 -0.10
CA CYS A 762 20.23 6.88 0.78
C CYS A 762 18.90 7.03 0.03
N TRP A 763 18.91 7.52 -1.21
CA TRP A 763 17.73 7.66 -2.05
C TRP A 763 17.46 6.43 -2.91
N LEU A 764 16.19 6.10 -3.11
CA LEU A 764 15.79 4.97 -3.95
C LEU A 764 16.17 5.22 -5.42
N LEU A 765 15.78 6.35 -5.98
CA LEU A 765 16.00 6.74 -7.37
C LEU A 765 17.13 7.77 -7.50
N GLY A 766 17.10 8.79 -6.67
CA GLY A 766 17.95 9.97 -6.76
C GLY A 766 17.52 10.95 -7.86
N PRO A 767 18.16 12.12 -7.94
CA PRO A 767 17.64 13.30 -8.64
C PRO A 767 17.51 13.17 -10.17
N LYS A 768 18.18 12.21 -10.81
CA LYS A 768 18.17 12.04 -12.28
C LYS A 768 17.10 11.07 -12.81
N ALA A 769 16.33 10.42 -11.94
CA ALA A 769 15.49 9.31 -12.37
C ALA A 769 14.09 9.71 -12.85
N ILE A 770 13.67 10.96 -12.67
CA ILE A 770 12.30 11.43 -12.89
C ILE A 770 12.33 12.55 -13.94
N GLN A 771 12.13 12.20 -15.21
CA GLN A 771 12.15 13.17 -16.31
C GLN A 771 10.77 13.43 -16.92
N ALA A 772 9.89 12.43 -16.94
CA ALA A 772 8.53 12.50 -17.45
C ALA A 772 7.49 12.36 -16.31
N GLY A 773 6.27 12.83 -16.55
CA GLY A 773 5.17 12.79 -15.59
C GLY A 773 4.97 14.09 -14.83
N SER A 774 3.89 14.12 -14.06
CA SER A 774 3.45 15.24 -13.20
C SER A 774 3.34 14.84 -11.73
N LEU A 775 3.90 13.68 -11.38
CA LEU A 775 4.04 13.16 -10.02
C LEU A 775 5.46 12.61 -9.85
N HIS A 776 6.15 13.09 -8.83
CA HIS A 776 7.49 12.67 -8.49
C HIS A 776 7.56 12.23 -7.04
N CYS A 777 7.93 10.97 -6.82
CA CYS A 777 8.08 10.43 -5.48
C CYS A 777 9.42 9.74 -5.35
N ASP A 778 10.15 9.98 -4.27
CA ASP A 778 11.37 9.26 -3.93
C ASP A 778 11.44 8.99 -2.43
N LEU A 779 12.16 7.95 -2.07
CA LEU A 779 12.32 7.50 -0.70
C LEU A 779 13.79 7.62 -0.27
N TRP A 780 14.00 8.30 0.86
CA TRP A 780 15.26 8.32 1.57
C TRP A 780 15.22 7.30 2.71
N ARG A 781 16.28 6.53 2.90
CA ARG A 781 16.43 5.59 4.01
C ARG A 781 17.83 5.65 4.57
N GLY A 782 17.95 5.97 5.85
CA GLY A 782 19.23 6.16 6.52
C GLY A 782 19.06 6.27 8.03
N ARG A 783 20.17 6.55 8.74
CA ARG A 783 20.15 6.73 10.19
C ARG A 783 19.38 7.99 10.58
N ALA A 784 18.64 7.92 11.68
CA ALA A 784 17.85 9.04 12.19
C ALA A 784 18.66 10.32 12.38
N ILE A 785 19.83 10.19 13.00
CA ILE A 785 20.74 11.33 13.23
C ILE A 785 21.24 12.00 11.91
N ASP A 786 21.35 11.23 10.83
CA ASP A 786 21.77 11.78 9.53
C ASP A 786 20.66 12.64 8.89
N LEU A 787 19.37 12.29 9.14
CA LEU A 787 18.23 13.06 8.64
C LEU A 787 18.13 14.46 9.26
N ALA A 788 18.53 14.64 10.51
CA ALA A 788 18.51 15.93 11.20
C ALA A 788 19.26 17.05 10.44
N GLY A 789 20.27 16.67 9.63
CA GLY A 789 21.03 17.62 8.79
C GLY A 789 20.42 17.91 7.42
N HIS A 790 19.40 17.15 7.00
CA HIS A 790 18.65 17.33 5.75
C HIS A 790 17.42 18.22 5.96
N ASP A 791 17.59 19.37 6.59
CA ASP A 791 16.53 20.23 7.16
C ASP A 791 15.95 21.27 6.20
N ALA A 792 16.17 21.14 4.90
CA ALA A 792 15.51 21.98 3.91
C ALA A 792 15.29 21.24 2.57
N ILE A 793 14.21 21.60 1.88
CA ILE A 793 13.87 21.08 0.55
C ILE A 793 13.52 22.24 -0.38
N ALA A 794 13.90 22.12 -1.65
CA ALA A 794 13.57 23.08 -2.70
C ALA A 794 12.62 22.43 -3.72
N VAL A 795 11.60 23.18 -4.16
CA VAL A 795 10.75 22.84 -5.31
C VAL A 795 11.02 23.88 -6.40
N TYR A 796 11.35 23.43 -7.62
CA TYR A 796 11.81 24.29 -8.69
C TYR A 796 11.35 23.84 -10.08
N PRO A 797 11.16 24.82 -11.01
CA PRO A 797 10.66 24.53 -12.34
C PRO A 797 11.71 23.92 -13.28
N VAL A 798 11.22 23.09 -14.21
CA VAL A 798 11.94 22.66 -15.40
C VAL A 798 11.16 23.03 -16.66
N GLY A 799 11.81 22.97 -17.83
CA GLY A 799 11.24 23.43 -19.10
C GLY A 799 9.90 22.83 -19.46
N GLY A 800 9.07 23.63 -20.14
CA GLY A 800 7.77 23.26 -20.69
C GLY A 800 7.34 24.25 -21.78
N TRP A 801 6.24 23.94 -22.46
CA TRP A 801 5.82 24.77 -23.60
C TRP A 801 5.31 26.17 -23.21
N TRP A 802 4.85 26.39 -21.97
CA TRP A 802 4.56 27.74 -21.47
C TRP A 802 5.75 28.67 -21.60
N LYS A 803 6.97 28.15 -21.36
CA LYS A 803 8.20 28.93 -21.51
C LYS A 803 8.54 29.21 -22.99
N SER A 804 8.38 28.22 -23.87
CA SER A 804 8.83 28.28 -25.26
C SER A 804 7.82 28.86 -26.23
N HIS A 805 6.53 28.87 -25.90
CA HIS A 805 5.44 29.36 -26.74
C HIS A 805 4.87 30.69 -26.24
N VAL A 806 5.71 31.72 -26.17
CA VAL A 806 5.37 33.04 -25.60
C VAL A 806 4.10 33.66 -26.24
N GLY A 807 3.86 33.40 -27.55
CA GLY A 807 2.67 33.85 -28.26
C GLY A 807 1.35 33.28 -27.74
N GLN A 808 1.38 32.19 -26.96
CA GLN A 808 0.21 31.61 -26.29
C GLN A 808 -0.21 32.34 -25.02
N LYS A 809 0.54 33.39 -24.62
CA LYS A 809 0.30 34.23 -23.43
C LYS A 809 0.24 33.49 -22.09
N ARG A 810 0.88 32.30 -22.00
CA ARG A 810 0.86 31.43 -20.81
C ARG A 810 2.13 31.52 -19.95
N VAL A 811 3.12 32.31 -20.38
CA VAL A 811 4.44 32.39 -19.75
C VAL A 811 4.35 32.84 -18.28
N ALA A 812 3.40 33.76 -17.97
CA ALA A 812 3.22 34.30 -16.64
C ALA A 812 2.14 33.58 -15.81
N ASP A 813 1.60 32.45 -16.31
CA ASP A 813 0.59 31.69 -15.57
C ASP A 813 1.18 31.06 -14.30
N LYS A 814 0.33 31.02 -13.28
CA LYS A 814 0.61 30.30 -12.04
C LYS A 814 0.15 28.84 -12.15
N ALA A 815 0.90 27.97 -11.50
CA ALA A 815 0.64 26.56 -11.40
C ALA A 815 0.49 26.15 -9.92
N ARG A 816 -0.39 25.18 -9.64
CA ARG A 816 -0.54 24.62 -8.30
C ARG A 816 0.31 23.36 -8.17
N TYR A 817 0.78 23.08 -6.96
CA TYR A 817 1.39 21.81 -6.59
C TYR A 817 1.11 21.44 -5.13
N ALA A 818 1.21 20.18 -4.83
CA ALA A 818 1.24 19.62 -3.49
C ALA A 818 2.61 18.97 -3.23
N LEU A 819 3.15 19.23 -2.04
CA LEU A 819 4.34 18.56 -1.52
C LEU A 819 3.96 17.83 -0.24
N VAL A 820 4.15 16.51 -0.24
CA VAL A 820 3.92 15.65 0.93
C VAL A 820 5.25 15.02 1.34
N ILE A 821 5.57 15.11 2.63
CA ILE A 821 6.81 14.54 3.19
C ILE A 821 6.43 13.72 4.42
N SER A 822 6.67 12.43 4.40
CA SER A 822 6.47 11.57 5.57
C SER A 822 7.78 11.07 6.15
N ILE A 823 7.86 11.04 7.50
CA ILE A 823 8.97 10.45 8.27
C ILE A 823 8.40 9.31 9.08
N SER A 824 9.01 8.12 8.97
CA SER A 824 8.53 6.90 9.61
C SER A 824 9.64 6.20 10.37
N ALA A 825 9.40 5.96 11.67
CA ALA A 825 10.25 5.17 12.57
C ALA A 825 9.40 4.07 13.24
N PRO A 826 8.91 3.07 12.45
CA PRO A 826 7.96 2.08 12.92
C PRO A 826 8.55 1.24 14.06
N GLY A 827 7.72 0.93 15.07
CA GLY A 827 8.11 0.17 16.26
C GLY A 827 8.96 0.94 17.28
N GLN A 828 9.35 2.20 16.99
CA GLN A 828 10.13 3.02 17.92
C GLN A 828 9.21 3.82 18.85
N LYS A 829 9.53 3.85 20.13
CA LYS A 829 8.82 4.62 21.16
C LYS A 829 9.35 6.07 21.20
N VAL A 830 9.15 6.80 20.10
CA VAL A 830 9.60 8.20 19.95
C VAL A 830 8.47 9.07 19.43
N ASP A 831 8.32 10.26 19.96
CA ASP A 831 7.27 11.20 19.52
C ASP A 831 7.84 12.24 18.54
N LEU A 832 7.94 11.85 17.28
CA LEU A 832 8.31 12.75 16.18
C LEU A 832 7.25 13.82 15.96
N TYR A 833 5.97 13.47 16.10
CA TYR A 833 4.84 14.33 15.76
C TYR A 833 4.75 15.55 16.66
N SER A 834 4.81 15.37 17.98
CA SER A 834 4.62 16.48 18.93
C SER A 834 5.74 17.51 18.85
N GLU A 835 6.99 17.11 18.57
CA GLU A 835 8.09 18.05 18.39
C GLU A 835 7.92 18.84 17.08
N ILE A 836 7.49 18.19 15.99
CA ILE A 836 7.21 18.85 14.71
C ILE A 836 6.08 19.86 14.87
N THR A 837 4.95 19.50 15.49
CA THR A 837 3.82 20.43 15.69
C THR A 837 4.21 21.64 16.51
N THR A 838 4.99 21.47 17.57
CA THR A 838 5.51 22.59 18.37
C THR A 838 6.34 23.57 17.53
N LEU A 839 7.14 23.06 16.60
CA LEU A 839 7.94 23.90 15.70
C LEU A 839 7.09 24.62 14.66
N VAL A 840 6.02 23.98 14.15
CA VAL A 840 5.05 24.61 13.23
C VAL A 840 4.28 25.72 13.95
N ASP A 841 3.73 25.45 15.12
CA ASP A 841 2.98 26.45 15.92
C ASP A 841 3.85 27.68 16.24
N ALA A 842 5.12 27.46 16.62
CA ALA A 842 6.07 28.54 16.88
C ALA A 842 6.31 29.39 15.62
N LYS A 843 6.43 28.75 14.45
CA LYS A 843 6.64 29.45 13.18
C LYS A 843 5.40 30.22 12.72
N GLU A 844 4.21 29.69 12.92
CA GLU A 844 2.95 30.40 12.64
C GLU A 844 2.82 31.66 13.49
N ILE A 845 3.15 31.58 14.78
CA ILE A 845 3.16 32.76 15.68
C ILE A 845 4.18 33.78 15.18
N GLU A 846 5.39 33.37 14.78
CA GLU A 846 6.41 34.28 14.22
C GLU A 846 5.89 35.01 12.97
N VAL A 847 5.24 34.29 12.04
CA VAL A 847 4.67 34.86 10.81
C VAL A 847 3.51 35.80 11.09
N LEU A 848 2.70 35.55 12.13
CA LEU A 848 1.59 36.41 12.52
C LEU A 848 2.06 37.69 13.24
N LEU A 849 3.23 37.68 13.89
CA LEU A 849 3.79 38.81 14.64
C LEU A 849 4.76 39.66 13.82
N GLY A 850 5.30 39.16 12.72
CA GLY A 850 6.26 39.86 11.85
C GLY A 850 5.63 40.52 10.67
#